data_8054cd723858bba349f577c7db6ef572
#
_entry.id   8054cd723858bba349f577c7db6ef572
#
_cell.length_a   1.000
_cell.length_b   1.000
_cell.length_c   1.000
_cell.angle_alpha   90.00
_cell.angle_beta   90.00
_cell.angle_gamma   90.00
#
_symmetry.space_group_name_H-M   'P 1'
#
loop_
_entity.id
_entity.type
_entity.pdbx_description
1 polymer ?
#
loop_
_entity_poly.entity_id
_entity_poly.type
_entity_poly.pdbx_seq_one_letter_code
_entity_poly.pdbx_strand_id
1 'polypeptide(L)'
;KSSQEIIAIPAFAIHDINVNALEQQVSIAEVAFDNVRVSGLFDKSGLDLQRLFTPKSPTADATSANANPSAAQEGNSAAHIGNSTAHTSNSTAQKGNSETEDEDVSNVATDSTNELAHETSWYVELHQFAFNDGSIDLLERSVSDGTYYRISNLNIKSGKVTTDFSKPISYTTSLHVSANPQTFSDAPNGVLSSSGQIVIAEQTIKGKAAIEQLVLSHFQQYVSPHANVTLEDGLFNLNVEFDGAFMNAADKENIDSLNVKASTSINNLSVLDDDSSPLLQWQSLNVDNIEFDHASNQLSVDNIHLQAPFARLIIDEAKQTNVSKLIVASSDKSANSESASETGSATTSKASNANVHASTTAEPSQANELAIAVNTISIENGKAYFADHSLTPKFASAIESLNGRVLGIDSRSTSPANVDITGKIDNYAPVKLAGTIHPLKDDIDLDLDFSVKGAELTSVNPYSGTYMGYYIDKGLLSLAVQYKLNGKALEGKNHVVIDQLTLGKKSNSDQALSLPLGLAIALLEDRNGVIDLGLDVSGDIDSPDFSFGSIILNAIGNIITKAVTAPFSLLANLVGSDDELDNVEFGFGEHSLDADAQEKLNTLAKALKKRPGLRVNIEGTVNAMSDASALAQRQLNT
;
A
#
# COMPACT_ATOMS: atom_id res chain seq x y z
N LYS A 1 -37.54 -30.33 -11.67
CA LYS A 1 -36.08 -30.25 -11.35
C LYS A 1 -35.38 -31.10 -12.38
N SER A 2 -34.70 -30.52 -13.35
CA SER A 2 -33.80 -31.25 -14.24
C SER A 2 -32.63 -31.74 -13.38
N SER A 3 -32.32 -33.04 -13.45
CA SER A 3 -31.10 -33.58 -12.87
C SER A 3 -29.92 -33.01 -13.65
N GLN A 4 -29.11 -32.19 -12.99
CA GLN A 4 -27.88 -31.69 -13.57
C GLN A 4 -26.79 -32.73 -13.32
N GLU A 5 -26.07 -33.11 -14.36
CA GLU A 5 -24.93 -34.00 -14.23
C GLU A 5 -23.81 -33.25 -13.49
N ILE A 6 -23.37 -33.79 -12.36
CA ILE A 6 -22.37 -33.15 -11.50
C ILE A 6 -20.97 -33.68 -11.86
N ILE A 7 -20.85 -35.01 -12.13
CA ILE A 7 -19.61 -35.67 -12.52
C ILE A 7 -19.91 -36.61 -13.63
N ALA A 8 -19.16 -36.53 -14.73
CA ALA A 8 -19.12 -37.48 -15.82
C ALA A 8 -17.71 -38.03 -15.98
N ILE A 9 -17.60 -39.36 -16.06
CA ILE A 9 -16.33 -40.08 -16.31
C ILE A 9 -16.52 -40.88 -17.61
N PRO A 10 -16.25 -40.29 -18.77
CA PRO A 10 -16.49 -40.93 -20.05
C PRO A 10 -15.61 -42.18 -20.29
N ALA A 11 -14.37 -42.14 -19.79
CA ALA A 11 -13.48 -43.27 -19.90
C ALA A 11 -12.62 -43.44 -18.64
N PHE A 12 -12.50 -44.69 -18.21
CA PHE A 12 -11.61 -45.14 -17.15
C PHE A 12 -10.95 -46.43 -17.60
N ALA A 13 -9.64 -46.52 -17.50
CA ALA A 13 -8.88 -47.69 -17.93
C ALA A 13 -7.78 -48.05 -16.91
N ILE A 14 -7.56 -49.34 -16.76
CA ILE A 14 -6.38 -49.90 -16.09
C ILE A 14 -5.68 -50.81 -17.07
N HIS A 15 -4.43 -50.54 -17.35
CA HIS A 15 -3.64 -51.25 -18.33
C HIS A 15 -2.58 -52.14 -17.67
N ASP A 16 -2.40 -53.35 -18.25
CA ASP A 16 -1.31 -54.28 -17.96
C ASP A 16 -1.10 -54.60 -16.48
N ILE A 17 -2.11 -55.22 -15.86
CA ILE A 17 -2.03 -55.69 -14.48
C ILE A 17 -1.27 -57.03 -14.45
N ASN A 18 -0.16 -57.07 -13.69
CA ASN A 18 0.61 -58.29 -13.44
C ASN A 18 0.60 -58.61 -11.95
N VAL A 19 0.21 -59.81 -11.58
CA VAL A 19 0.10 -60.28 -10.20
C VAL A 19 1.01 -61.49 -9.99
N ASN A 20 2.01 -61.35 -9.12
CA ASN A 20 2.82 -62.47 -8.64
C ASN A 20 2.40 -62.81 -7.20
N ALA A 21 1.53 -63.80 -7.06
CA ALA A 21 0.98 -64.19 -5.77
C ALA A 21 2.01 -64.82 -4.82
N LEU A 22 3.06 -65.45 -5.37
CA LEU A 22 4.13 -66.07 -4.56
C LEU A 22 5.03 -65.04 -3.90
N GLU A 23 5.32 -63.94 -4.61
CA GLU A 23 6.13 -62.84 -4.11
C GLU A 23 5.28 -61.71 -3.53
N GLN A 24 3.95 -61.88 -3.52
CA GLN A 24 2.99 -60.86 -3.07
C GLN A 24 3.21 -59.49 -3.75
N GLN A 25 3.43 -59.50 -5.05
CA GLN A 25 3.67 -58.31 -5.86
C GLN A 25 2.55 -58.07 -6.85
N VAL A 26 2.16 -56.81 -7.02
CA VAL A 26 1.24 -56.33 -8.05
C VAL A 26 1.92 -55.20 -8.81
N SER A 27 1.98 -55.30 -10.11
CA SER A 27 2.46 -54.26 -11.01
C SER A 27 1.33 -53.83 -11.94
N ILE A 28 1.06 -52.54 -12.00
CA ILE A 28 0.07 -51.90 -12.86
C ILE A 28 0.79 -50.91 -13.76
N ALA A 29 0.67 -51.04 -15.07
CA ALA A 29 1.36 -50.13 -15.97
C ALA A 29 0.74 -48.72 -15.93
N GLU A 30 -0.59 -48.63 -16.02
CA GLU A 30 -1.26 -47.34 -16.02
C GLU A 30 -2.67 -47.42 -15.44
N VAL A 31 -3.06 -46.38 -14.74
CA VAL A 31 -4.44 -46.04 -14.38
C VAL A 31 -4.78 -44.70 -15.02
N ALA A 32 -5.74 -44.71 -15.97
CA ALA A 32 -6.08 -43.54 -16.77
C ALA A 32 -7.55 -43.13 -16.60
N PHE A 33 -7.79 -41.84 -16.53
CA PHE A 33 -9.10 -41.19 -16.63
C PHE A 33 -9.06 -40.20 -17.79
N ASP A 34 -10.01 -40.28 -18.72
CA ASP A 34 -10.03 -39.39 -19.88
C ASP A 34 -11.34 -38.59 -19.97
N ASN A 35 -11.21 -37.31 -20.30
CA ASN A 35 -12.31 -36.40 -20.56
C ASN A 35 -13.30 -36.25 -19.38
N VAL A 36 -12.84 -36.34 -18.15
CA VAL A 36 -13.68 -36.19 -16.97
C VAL A 36 -14.25 -34.76 -16.91
N ARG A 37 -15.55 -34.67 -16.70
CA ARG A 37 -16.25 -33.38 -16.56
C ARG A 37 -16.83 -33.29 -15.17
N VAL A 38 -16.61 -32.11 -14.56
CA VAL A 38 -17.13 -31.79 -13.23
C VAL A 38 -17.87 -30.47 -13.30
N SER A 39 -19.07 -30.39 -12.71
CA SER A 39 -19.81 -29.15 -12.57
C SER A 39 -20.04 -28.89 -11.08
N GLY A 40 -19.70 -27.72 -10.60
CA GLY A 40 -19.80 -27.37 -9.18
C GLY A 40 -20.28 -25.97 -8.94
N LEU A 41 -20.77 -25.75 -7.71
CA LEU A 41 -21.13 -24.45 -7.17
C LEU A 41 -20.23 -24.15 -5.98
N PHE A 42 -19.58 -23.00 -6.00
CA PHE A 42 -18.85 -22.46 -4.87
C PHE A 42 -19.62 -21.26 -4.30
N ASP A 43 -20.07 -21.36 -3.07
CA ASP A 43 -20.79 -20.32 -2.37
C ASP A 43 -20.16 -20.03 -1.00
N LYS A 44 -20.75 -19.12 -0.21
CA LYS A 44 -20.26 -18.75 1.14
C LYS A 44 -20.12 -19.93 2.10
N SER A 45 -20.74 -21.07 1.81
CA SER A 45 -20.64 -22.31 2.58
C SER A 45 -19.64 -23.32 2.00
N GLY A 46 -18.87 -22.93 0.99
CA GLY A 46 -17.84 -23.73 0.33
C GLY A 46 -18.32 -24.42 -0.95
N LEU A 47 -17.54 -25.41 -1.41
CA LEU A 47 -17.81 -26.15 -2.64
C LEU A 47 -18.93 -27.19 -2.40
N ASP A 48 -19.97 -27.19 -3.21
CA ASP A 48 -21.11 -28.12 -3.09
C ASP A 48 -20.69 -29.59 -3.27
N LEU A 49 -19.67 -29.86 -4.08
CA LEU A 49 -19.08 -31.19 -4.26
C LEU A 49 -18.54 -31.77 -2.96
N GLN A 50 -17.95 -30.95 -2.10
CA GLN A 50 -17.43 -31.37 -0.81
C GLN A 50 -18.54 -31.94 0.09
N ARG A 51 -19.75 -31.41 -0.02
CA ARG A 51 -20.94 -31.84 0.74
C ARG A 51 -21.45 -33.23 0.30
N LEU A 52 -21.16 -33.63 -0.95
CA LEU A 52 -21.55 -34.96 -1.43
C LEU A 52 -20.73 -36.06 -0.76
N PHE A 53 -19.50 -35.78 -0.36
CA PHE A 53 -18.57 -36.74 0.23
C PHE A 53 -18.47 -36.61 1.76
N THR A 54 -19.13 -35.62 2.36
CA THR A 54 -19.18 -35.49 3.83
C THR A 54 -20.26 -36.44 4.37
N PRO A 55 -19.92 -37.41 5.26
CA PRO A 55 -20.92 -38.28 5.87
C PRO A 55 -21.98 -37.45 6.58
N LYS A 56 -23.26 -37.64 6.24
CA LYS A 56 -24.34 -37.06 7.04
C LYS A 56 -24.29 -37.69 8.44
N SER A 57 -24.04 -36.90 9.46
CA SER A 57 -24.31 -37.34 10.84
C SER A 57 -25.74 -37.87 10.90
N PRO A 58 -25.99 -39.05 11.46
CA PRO A 58 -27.36 -39.55 11.59
C PRO A 58 -28.16 -38.54 12.41
N THR A 59 -29.06 -37.83 11.74
CA THR A 59 -30.08 -37.02 12.39
C THR A 59 -30.92 -37.99 13.26
N ALA A 60 -30.96 -37.73 14.53
CA ALA A 60 -31.93 -38.35 15.41
C ALA A 60 -33.34 -37.85 14.98
N ASP A 61 -33.88 -38.55 13.99
CA ASP A 61 -35.28 -38.46 13.61
C ASP A 61 -35.98 -39.71 14.16
N ALA A 62 -36.79 -39.52 15.19
CA ALA A 62 -38.10 -40.12 15.23
C ALA A 62 -38.76 -39.93 16.60
N THR A 63 -39.99 -39.64 16.53
CA THR A 63 -41.07 -39.72 17.54
C THR A 63 -41.24 -38.53 18.48
N SER A 64 -42.14 -37.63 18.06
CA SER A 64 -43.41 -37.50 18.76
C SER A 64 -44.38 -36.61 17.94
N ALA A 65 -45.40 -37.24 17.41
CA ALA A 65 -46.62 -36.56 17.01
C ALA A 65 -47.47 -36.31 18.26
N ASN A 66 -48.13 -35.16 18.27
CA ASN A 66 -49.27 -34.78 19.12
C ASN A 66 -49.00 -34.24 20.54
N ALA A 67 -49.14 -32.92 20.68
CA ALA A 67 -50.12 -32.31 21.57
C ALA A 67 -50.13 -30.79 21.41
N ASN A 68 -51.31 -30.24 21.36
CA ASN A 68 -51.75 -28.88 21.08
C ASN A 68 -51.45 -27.89 22.23
N PRO A 69 -51.51 -26.57 22.02
CA PRO A 69 -50.87 -25.56 22.83
C PRO A 69 -51.77 -24.97 23.90
N SER A 70 -51.18 -24.57 25.02
CA SER A 70 -51.80 -23.56 25.90
C SER A 70 -50.78 -22.91 26.83
N ALA A 71 -50.68 -21.62 26.67
CA ALA A 71 -50.51 -20.53 27.63
C ALA A 71 -49.35 -20.51 28.66
N ALA A 72 -48.66 -19.40 28.58
CA ALA A 72 -48.28 -18.49 29.68
C ALA A 72 -46.94 -18.65 30.43
N GLN A 73 -46.23 -17.58 30.38
CA GLN A 73 -45.53 -16.83 31.44
C GLN A 73 -44.13 -17.26 31.94
N GLU A 74 -43.26 -16.32 31.69
CA GLU A 74 -42.16 -15.76 32.51
C GLU A 74 -41.40 -16.64 33.52
N GLY A 75 -40.10 -16.62 33.42
CA GLY A 75 -39.23 -17.07 34.51
C GLY A 75 -37.74 -17.11 34.15
N ASN A 76 -37.05 -16.04 34.47
CA ASN A 76 -35.61 -15.89 34.53
C ASN A 76 -34.96 -16.97 35.43
N SER A 77 -33.94 -17.70 34.97
CA SER A 77 -32.88 -18.20 35.86
C SER A 77 -31.69 -18.76 35.11
N ALA A 78 -30.55 -18.24 35.46
CA ALA A 78 -29.23 -18.71 35.09
C ALA A 78 -28.98 -20.16 35.61
N ALA A 79 -28.44 -21.01 34.75
CA ALA A 79 -27.91 -22.31 35.19
C ALA A 79 -26.49 -22.51 34.61
N HIS A 80 -25.56 -22.52 35.53
CA HIS A 80 -24.22 -23.06 35.48
C HIS A 80 -24.21 -24.48 34.89
N ILE A 81 -23.35 -24.72 33.91
CA ILE A 81 -22.98 -26.07 33.50
C ILE A 81 -21.53 -26.31 33.91
N GLY A 82 -21.39 -27.21 34.89
CA GLY A 82 -20.14 -27.65 35.46
C GLY A 82 -19.38 -28.60 34.52
N ASN A 83 -18.12 -28.39 34.50
CA ASN A 83 -17.09 -29.20 33.85
C ASN A 83 -16.82 -30.44 34.73
N SER A 84 -17.02 -31.67 34.23
CA SER A 84 -16.57 -32.87 34.89
C SER A 84 -15.27 -33.37 34.31
N THR A 85 -14.20 -33.10 35.02
CA THR A 85 -12.86 -33.68 34.79
C THR A 85 -12.78 -35.04 35.44
N ALA A 86 -12.47 -36.08 34.69
CA ALA A 86 -12.14 -37.41 35.22
C ALA A 86 -10.67 -37.43 35.68
N HIS A 87 -10.50 -37.65 36.97
CA HIS A 87 -9.21 -37.91 37.59
C HIS A 87 -8.76 -39.36 37.31
N THR A 88 -7.59 -39.55 36.74
CA THR A 88 -6.81 -40.77 36.85
C THR A 88 -5.69 -40.56 37.87
N SER A 89 -5.80 -41.32 38.96
CA SER A 89 -4.88 -41.28 40.09
C SER A 89 -3.54 -41.97 39.78
N ASN A 90 -2.48 -41.24 40.00
CA ASN A 90 -1.10 -41.72 40.04
C ASN A 90 -0.83 -42.28 41.46
N SER A 91 -0.38 -43.54 41.57
CA SER A 91 0.18 -44.07 42.82
C SER A 91 1.68 -44.34 42.64
N THR A 92 2.45 -43.51 43.27
CA THR A 92 3.86 -43.71 43.57
C THR A 92 4.01 -44.77 44.67
N ALA A 93 4.85 -45.77 44.48
CA ALA A 93 5.38 -46.59 45.59
C ALA A 93 6.92 -46.67 45.51
N GLN A 94 7.44 -46.47 46.66
CA GLN A 94 8.82 -46.23 47.02
C GLN A 94 9.66 -47.51 47.17
N LYS A 95 10.97 -47.39 47.02
CA LYS A 95 12.09 -48.30 47.26
C LYS A 95 11.94 -49.18 48.51
N GLY A 96 12.44 -50.41 48.38
CA GLY A 96 12.96 -51.23 49.48
C GLY A 96 13.90 -52.29 48.97
N ASN A 97 15.14 -52.16 49.37
CA ASN A 97 16.27 -53.07 49.19
C ASN A 97 16.12 -54.29 50.09
N SER A 98 16.41 -55.51 49.63
CA SER A 98 17.33 -56.40 50.38
C SER A 98 17.58 -57.71 49.62
N GLU A 99 18.83 -58.07 49.71
CA GLU A 99 19.49 -59.28 49.23
C GLU A 99 18.92 -60.53 49.87
N THR A 100 18.93 -61.69 49.17
CA THR A 100 19.67 -62.91 49.48
C THR A 100 19.23 -64.07 48.61
N GLU A 101 20.20 -64.61 47.94
CA GLU A 101 20.63 -66.01 47.72
C GLU A 101 19.61 -67.16 47.65
N ASP A 102 19.87 -67.94 46.56
CA ASP A 102 20.01 -69.37 46.41
C ASP A 102 18.86 -70.26 45.99
N GLU A 103 19.27 -71.10 45.04
CA GLU A 103 18.97 -72.49 44.70
C GLU A 103 17.80 -72.79 43.69
N ASP A 104 18.28 -73.14 42.50
CA ASP A 104 18.15 -74.38 41.75
C ASP A 104 16.80 -75.17 41.93
N VAL A 105 16.10 -75.34 40.82
CA VAL A 105 15.60 -76.62 40.31
C VAL A 105 15.04 -76.48 38.88
N SER A 106 15.64 -77.28 38.00
CA SER A 106 15.24 -77.69 36.68
C SER A 106 13.71 -77.90 36.48
N ASN A 107 13.11 -77.49 35.38
CA ASN A 107 12.69 -78.43 34.30
C ASN A 107 11.64 -77.82 33.35
N VAL A 108 11.79 -78.27 32.16
CA VAL A 108 10.82 -78.47 31.08
C VAL A 108 10.56 -77.28 30.17
N ALA A 109 11.29 -77.39 29.07
CA ALA A 109 10.98 -76.77 27.79
C ALA A 109 9.54 -77.11 27.36
N THR A 110 8.76 -76.11 27.15
CA THR A 110 7.73 -76.11 26.10
C THR A 110 8.08 -75.02 25.12
N ASP A 111 8.65 -75.46 24.05
CA ASP A 111 8.84 -74.74 22.83
C ASP A 111 7.47 -74.26 22.30
N SER A 112 7.16 -73.03 22.61
CA SER A 112 6.12 -72.28 21.92
C SER A 112 6.84 -71.32 21.03
N THR A 113 7.20 -71.78 19.86
CA THR A 113 7.51 -70.97 18.71
C THR A 113 6.34 -70.02 18.46
N ASN A 114 6.39 -68.87 19.10
CA ASN A 114 5.61 -67.73 18.68
C ASN A 114 6.29 -67.23 17.40
N GLU A 115 6.01 -67.90 16.27
CA GLU A 115 6.18 -67.32 14.96
C GLU A 115 5.34 -66.06 14.96
N LEU A 116 5.99 -64.90 15.23
CA LEU A 116 5.48 -63.62 14.79
C LEU A 116 5.25 -63.79 13.29
N ALA A 117 4.00 -64.03 12.93
CA ALA A 117 3.57 -63.91 11.56
C ALA A 117 3.98 -62.48 11.14
N HIS A 118 5.09 -62.36 10.43
CA HIS A 118 5.33 -61.20 9.60
C HIS A 118 4.11 -61.09 8.70
N GLU A 119 3.23 -60.13 8.97
CA GLU A 119 2.23 -59.72 8.00
C GLU A 119 3.02 -59.23 6.77
N THR A 120 3.24 -60.11 5.83
CA THR A 120 3.84 -59.78 4.56
C THR A 120 2.82 -58.95 3.79
N SER A 121 3.02 -57.63 3.84
CA SER A 121 2.16 -56.73 3.09
C SER A 121 2.48 -56.82 1.60
N TRP A 122 1.43 -56.84 0.76
CA TRP A 122 1.59 -56.81 -0.68
C TRP A 122 2.37 -55.58 -1.14
N TYR A 123 3.41 -55.78 -1.97
CA TYR A 123 4.09 -54.70 -2.66
C TYR A 123 3.32 -54.36 -3.94
N VAL A 124 2.79 -53.13 -4.01
CA VAL A 124 2.06 -52.66 -5.19
C VAL A 124 2.88 -51.57 -5.86
N GLU A 125 3.01 -51.67 -7.16
CA GLU A 125 3.71 -50.73 -8.02
C GLU A 125 2.77 -50.23 -9.11
N LEU A 126 2.50 -48.95 -9.15
CA LEU A 126 1.81 -48.28 -10.25
C LEU A 126 2.84 -47.46 -11.04
N HIS A 127 3.03 -47.78 -12.33
CA HIS A 127 4.04 -47.10 -13.14
C HIS A 127 3.61 -45.70 -13.54
N GLN A 128 2.30 -45.49 -13.82
CA GLN A 128 1.77 -44.18 -14.18
C GLN A 128 0.31 -44.06 -13.75
N PHE A 129 -0.01 -42.92 -13.16
CA PHE A 129 -1.38 -42.40 -13.08
C PHE A 129 -1.53 -41.29 -14.12
N ALA A 130 -2.63 -41.30 -14.89
CA ALA A 130 -2.92 -40.29 -15.89
C ALA A 130 -4.37 -39.79 -15.76
N PHE A 131 -4.53 -38.50 -15.74
CA PHE A 131 -5.81 -37.80 -15.83
C PHE A 131 -5.70 -36.86 -17.03
N ASN A 132 -6.40 -37.14 -18.11
CA ASN A 132 -6.21 -36.48 -19.39
C ASN A 132 -7.46 -35.67 -19.77
N ASP A 133 -7.25 -34.45 -20.22
CA ASP A 133 -8.25 -33.56 -20.80
C ASP A 133 -9.53 -33.38 -19.94
N GLY A 134 -9.33 -33.23 -18.63
CA GLY A 134 -10.42 -32.94 -17.72
C GLY A 134 -10.95 -31.52 -17.86
N SER A 135 -12.21 -31.34 -17.47
CA SER A 135 -12.82 -30.01 -17.39
C SER A 135 -13.66 -29.81 -16.12
N ILE A 136 -13.62 -28.60 -15.58
CA ILE A 136 -14.41 -28.21 -14.42
C ILE A 136 -15.15 -26.92 -14.75
N ASP A 137 -16.48 -26.96 -14.72
CA ASP A 137 -17.36 -25.80 -14.82
C ASP A 137 -17.78 -25.38 -13.41
N LEU A 138 -17.31 -24.24 -12.96
CA LEU A 138 -17.56 -23.73 -11.61
C LEU A 138 -18.41 -22.45 -11.67
N LEU A 139 -19.56 -22.47 -10.98
CA LEU A 139 -20.33 -21.27 -10.70
C LEU A 139 -19.91 -20.73 -9.35
N GLU A 140 -19.24 -19.57 -9.34
CA GLU A 140 -18.77 -18.90 -8.12
C GLU A 140 -19.79 -17.87 -7.65
N ARG A 141 -20.27 -18.00 -6.41
CA ARG A 141 -21.28 -17.14 -5.77
C ARG A 141 -20.90 -16.68 -4.35
N SER A 142 -19.66 -16.82 -3.95
CA SER A 142 -19.25 -16.40 -2.60
C SER A 142 -19.19 -14.88 -2.43
N VAL A 143 -18.88 -14.16 -3.49
CA VAL A 143 -18.68 -12.69 -3.47
C VAL A 143 -19.64 -11.88 -4.34
N SER A 144 -20.32 -12.52 -5.30
CA SER A 144 -21.22 -11.81 -6.25
C SER A 144 -22.44 -12.65 -6.61
N ASP A 145 -23.29 -12.15 -7.52
CA ASP A 145 -24.47 -12.87 -8.02
C ASP A 145 -24.14 -14.14 -8.84
N GLY A 146 -22.88 -14.34 -9.14
CA GLY A 146 -22.33 -15.55 -9.75
C GLY A 146 -21.52 -15.28 -11.02
N THR A 147 -20.28 -15.74 -11.01
CA THR A 147 -19.40 -15.77 -12.18
C THR A 147 -19.08 -17.21 -12.55
N TYR A 148 -19.15 -17.52 -13.83
CA TYR A 148 -18.77 -18.84 -14.33
C TYR A 148 -17.28 -18.87 -14.64
N TYR A 149 -16.58 -19.82 -14.03
CA TYR A 149 -15.22 -20.18 -14.39
C TYR A 149 -15.21 -21.55 -15.07
N ARG A 150 -14.36 -21.69 -16.05
CA ARG A 150 -14.06 -22.98 -16.67
C ARG A 150 -12.58 -23.28 -16.53
N ILE A 151 -12.27 -24.41 -15.93
CA ILE A 151 -10.97 -25.07 -16.03
C ILE A 151 -11.11 -26.09 -17.18
N SER A 152 -10.22 -26.04 -18.14
CA SER A 152 -10.16 -26.96 -19.29
C SER A 152 -8.75 -27.48 -19.50
N ASN A 153 -8.60 -28.51 -20.33
CA ASN A 153 -7.31 -29.17 -20.58
C ASN A 153 -6.58 -29.52 -19.27
N LEU A 154 -7.36 -29.96 -18.25
CA LEU A 154 -6.76 -30.41 -16.99
C LEU A 154 -6.09 -31.75 -17.23
N ASN A 155 -4.77 -31.73 -17.16
CA ASN A 155 -3.93 -32.93 -17.29
C ASN A 155 -3.14 -33.11 -15.99
N ILE A 156 -3.16 -34.31 -15.44
CA ILE A 156 -2.35 -34.70 -14.28
C ILE A 156 -1.69 -36.03 -14.60
N LYS A 157 -0.38 -36.10 -14.45
CA LYS A 157 0.38 -37.35 -14.61
C LYS A 157 1.29 -37.54 -13.43
N SER A 158 1.33 -38.77 -12.90
CA SER A 158 2.36 -39.17 -11.95
C SER A 158 3.38 -40.06 -12.61
N GLY A 159 4.59 -40.10 -12.10
CA GLY A 159 5.52 -41.18 -12.33
C GLY A 159 5.17 -42.39 -11.46
N LYS A 160 6.16 -43.25 -11.26
CA LYS A 160 6.03 -44.50 -10.52
C LYS A 160 5.69 -44.26 -9.05
N VAL A 161 4.62 -44.93 -8.59
CA VAL A 161 4.18 -44.95 -7.19
C VAL A 161 4.31 -46.35 -6.63
N THR A 162 4.91 -46.52 -5.47
CA THR A 162 5.09 -47.80 -4.79
C THR A 162 4.54 -47.73 -3.36
N THR A 163 4.10 -48.86 -2.82
CA THR A 163 3.49 -48.92 -1.47
C THR A 163 4.47 -48.62 -0.32
N ASP A 164 5.79 -48.62 -0.58
CA ASP A 164 6.79 -48.23 0.41
C ASP A 164 6.92 -46.69 0.57
N PHE A 165 6.41 -45.92 -0.40
CA PHE A 165 6.41 -44.48 -0.43
C PHE A 165 7.78 -43.78 -0.17
N SER A 166 8.87 -44.57 -0.13
CA SER A 166 10.22 -44.04 0.11
C SER A 166 10.87 -43.45 -1.13
N LYS A 167 10.33 -43.76 -2.30
CA LYS A 167 10.87 -43.28 -3.58
C LYS A 167 10.20 -42.00 -4.03
N PRO A 168 10.95 -41.09 -4.68
CA PRO A 168 10.36 -39.88 -5.25
C PRO A 168 9.27 -40.20 -6.29
N ILE A 169 8.10 -39.65 -6.11
CA ILE A 169 6.98 -39.66 -7.04
C ILE A 169 7.04 -38.39 -7.84
N SER A 170 7.38 -38.46 -9.12
CA SER A 170 7.30 -37.31 -10.02
C SER A 170 5.85 -37.02 -10.36
N TYR A 171 5.53 -35.75 -10.55
CA TYR A 171 4.23 -35.32 -11.04
C TYR A 171 4.36 -34.20 -12.07
N THR A 172 3.37 -34.10 -12.95
CA THR A 172 3.15 -32.96 -13.84
C THR A 172 1.66 -32.66 -13.88
N THR A 173 1.31 -31.39 -13.85
CA THR A 173 -0.05 -30.92 -14.03
C THR A 173 -0.08 -29.70 -14.93
N SER A 174 -1.12 -29.57 -15.72
CA SER A 174 -1.40 -28.37 -16.52
C SER A 174 -2.90 -28.18 -16.66
N LEU A 175 -3.35 -26.93 -16.71
CA LEU A 175 -4.74 -26.58 -16.91
C LEU A 175 -4.86 -25.17 -17.51
N HIS A 176 -5.99 -24.89 -18.14
CA HIS A 176 -6.37 -23.57 -18.63
C HIS A 176 -7.52 -23.04 -17.78
N VAL A 177 -7.45 -21.76 -17.39
CA VAL A 177 -8.51 -21.06 -16.65
C VAL A 177 -9.12 -19.99 -17.52
N SER A 178 -10.44 -19.97 -17.64
CA SER A 178 -11.18 -18.91 -18.31
C SER A 178 -12.44 -18.55 -17.52
N ALA A 179 -12.86 -17.30 -17.60
CA ALA A 179 -14.09 -16.84 -16.99
C ALA A 179 -15.14 -16.52 -18.06
N ASN A 180 -16.42 -16.62 -17.69
CA ASN A 180 -17.58 -16.29 -18.49
C ASN A 180 -17.65 -16.97 -19.86
N PRO A 181 -17.97 -18.29 -19.91
CA PRO A 181 -17.95 -19.12 -21.12
C PRO A 181 -18.87 -18.65 -22.25
N GLN A 182 -19.76 -17.73 -22.03
CA GLN A 182 -20.66 -17.21 -23.07
C GLN A 182 -20.01 -16.19 -24.01
N THR A 183 -18.84 -15.67 -23.65
CA THR A 183 -18.06 -14.70 -24.44
C THR A 183 -16.74 -15.25 -24.96
N PHE A 184 -16.54 -16.59 -24.94
CA PHE A 184 -15.33 -17.23 -25.46
C PHE A 184 -15.18 -16.99 -26.98
N SER A 185 -14.58 -15.88 -27.32
CA SER A 185 -13.83 -15.73 -28.55
C SER A 185 -12.36 -15.79 -28.17
N ASP A 186 -11.52 -16.38 -28.97
CA ASP A 186 -10.07 -16.46 -29.02
C ASP A 186 -9.21 -15.63 -28.00
N ALA A 187 -9.79 -15.22 -26.86
CA ALA A 187 -9.11 -14.48 -25.82
C ALA A 187 -8.08 -15.36 -25.12
N PRO A 188 -6.92 -14.84 -24.73
CA PRO A 188 -5.91 -15.59 -24.02
C PRO A 188 -6.51 -16.16 -22.72
N ASN A 189 -6.41 -17.48 -22.59
CA ASN A 189 -6.80 -18.20 -21.38
C ASN A 189 -5.57 -18.28 -20.48
N GLY A 190 -5.70 -17.98 -19.17
CA GLY A 190 -4.62 -18.23 -18.24
C GLY A 190 -4.24 -19.71 -18.23
N VAL A 191 -2.96 -20.01 -18.37
CA VAL A 191 -2.40 -21.36 -18.28
C VAL A 191 -1.71 -21.52 -16.94
N LEU A 192 -2.05 -22.59 -16.22
CA LEU A 192 -1.37 -22.97 -14.99
C LEU A 192 -0.68 -24.30 -15.21
N SER A 193 0.57 -24.40 -14.79
CA SER A 193 1.32 -25.66 -14.86
C SER A 193 2.16 -25.84 -13.60
N SER A 194 2.38 -27.12 -13.24
CA SER A 194 3.30 -27.49 -12.16
C SER A 194 3.94 -28.83 -12.45
N SER A 195 5.19 -28.98 -12.02
CA SER A 195 5.90 -30.25 -12.10
C SER A 195 6.88 -30.37 -10.95
N GLY A 196 7.11 -31.60 -10.50
CA GLY A 196 8.02 -31.81 -9.38
C GLY A 196 8.09 -33.25 -8.92
N GLN A 197 8.56 -33.40 -7.69
CA GLN A 197 8.71 -34.67 -7.00
C GLN A 197 8.21 -34.55 -5.57
N ILE A 198 7.57 -35.60 -5.09
CA ILE A 198 7.11 -35.74 -3.70
C ILE A 198 7.71 -37.03 -3.15
N VAL A 199 8.31 -36.97 -1.96
CA VAL A 199 8.74 -38.15 -1.19
C VAL A 199 7.87 -38.24 0.04
N ILE A 200 6.89 -39.14 0.03
CA ILE A 200 5.87 -39.24 1.07
C ILE A 200 6.50 -39.65 2.42
N ALA A 201 7.42 -40.62 2.42
CA ALA A 201 8.08 -41.08 3.63
C ALA A 201 8.94 -40.00 4.31
N GLU A 202 9.54 -39.10 3.53
CA GLU A 202 10.34 -37.97 4.02
C GLU A 202 9.53 -36.69 4.19
N GLN A 203 8.26 -36.72 3.75
CA GLN A 203 7.36 -35.56 3.74
C GLN A 203 7.95 -34.32 3.02
N THR A 204 8.71 -34.56 1.95
CA THR A 204 9.34 -33.50 1.17
C THR A 204 8.65 -33.31 -0.17
N ILE A 205 8.65 -32.07 -0.64
CA ILE A 205 8.19 -31.67 -1.98
C ILE A 205 9.22 -30.74 -2.61
N LYS A 206 9.50 -30.96 -3.88
CA LYS A 206 10.33 -30.09 -4.70
C LYS A 206 9.71 -29.95 -6.08
N GLY A 207 9.63 -28.73 -6.58
CA GLY A 207 8.99 -28.53 -7.88
C GLY A 207 9.09 -27.13 -8.42
N LYS A 208 8.39 -26.96 -9.55
CA LYS A 208 8.18 -25.69 -10.23
C LYS A 208 6.71 -25.52 -10.49
N ALA A 209 6.24 -24.27 -10.46
CA ALA A 209 4.91 -23.90 -10.90
C ALA A 209 4.98 -22.65 -11.76
N ALA A 210 4.08 -22.54 -12.74
CA ALA A 210 3.97 -21.36 -13.58
C ALA A 210 2.50 -20.99 -13.78
N ILE A 211 2.24 -19.68 -13.85
CA ILE A 211 1.01 -19.08 -14.31
C ILE A 211 1.38 -18.21 -15.49
N GLU A 212 0.75 -18.42 -16.63
CA GLU A 212 1.02 -17.67 -17.86
C GLU A 212 -0.25 -16.97 -18.34
N GLN A 213 -0.13 -15.68 -18.59
CA GLN A 213 -1.17 -14.85 -19.20
C GLN A 213 -2.55 -14.93 -18.52
N LEU A 214 -2.59 -14.99 -17.18
CA LEU A 214 -3.85 -14.97 -16.45
C LEU A 214 -4.50 -13.60 -16.58
N VAL A 215 -5.71 -13.56 -17.14
CA VAL A 215 -6.44 -12.32 -17.41
C VAL A 215 -7.04 -11.75 -16.12
N LEU A 216 -6.55 -10.61 -15.66
CA LEU A 216 -6.93 -10.01 -14.37
C LEU A 216 -8.38 -9.49 -14.36
N SER A 217 -8.89 -8.98 -15.49
CA SER A 217 -10.28 -8.50 -15.58
C SER A 217 -11.32 -9.58 -15.28
N HIS A 218 -10.98 -10.86 -15.43
CA HIS A 218 -11.83 -11.97 -15.04
C HIS A 218 -12.08 -12.08 -13.53
N PHE A 219 -11.26 -11.41 -12.72
CA PHE A 219 -11.34 -11.42 -11.26
C PHE A 219 -11.98 -10.15 -10.69
N GLN A 220 -12.61 -9.32 -11.53
CA GLN A 220 -13.28 -8.08 -11.12
C GLN A 220 -14.22 -8.25 -9.91
N GLN A 221 -14.95 -9.35 -9.85
CA GLN A 221 -15.89 -9.62 -8.76
C GLN A 221 -15.24 -9.66 -7.35
N TYR A 222 -13.96 -10.01 -7.27
CA TYR A 222 -13.22 -10.03 -5.99
C TYR A 222 -12.71 -8.63 -5.61
N VAL A 223 -12.62 -7.71 -6.57
CA VAL A 223 -12.20 -6.32 -6.34
C VAL A 223 -13.39 -5.44 -5.97
N SER A 224 -14.52 -5.59 -6.66
CA SER A 224 -15.71 -4.72 -6.51
C SER A 224 -16.27 -4.61 -5.08
N PRO A 225 -16.22 -5.62 -4.19
CA PRO A 225 -16.66 -5.47 -2.81
C PRO A 225 -15.76 -4.57 -1.96
N HIS A 226 -14.52 -4.33 -2.39
CA HIS A 226 -13.49 -3.61 -1.61
C HIS A 226 -13.12 -2.27 -2.24
N ALA A 227 -13.23 -2.16 -3.56
CA ALA A 227 -12.84 -0.96 -4.28
C ALA A 227 -13.77 -0.65 -5.47
N ASN A 228 -14.12 0.62 -5.60
CA ASN A 228 -14.90 1.17 -6.72
C ASN A 228 -13.99 1.41 -7.93
N VAL A 229 -13.43 0.35 -8.47
CA VAL A 229 -12.58 0.39 -9.67
C VAL A 229 -12.98 -0.71 -10.63
N THR A 230 -12.66 -0.52 -11.91
CA THR A 230 -12.81 -1.54 -12.94
C THR A 230 -11.44 -2.00 -13.42
N LEU A 231 -11.18 -3.30 -13.31
CA LEU A 231 -10.03 -3.95 -13.95
C LEU A 231 -10.36 -4.13 -15.43
N GLU A 232 -9.91 -3.20 -16.28
CA GLU A 232 -10.19 -3.23 -17.71
C GLU A 232 -9.31 -4.25 -18.44
N ASP A 233 -8.00 -4.25 -18.13
CA ASP A 233 -7.00 -5.13 -18.72
C ASP A 233 -5.91 -5.47 -17.71
N GLY A 234 -5.12 -6.49 -18.03
CA GLY A 234 -3.98 -6.93 -17.24
C GLY A 234 -3.72 -8.42 -17.41
N LEU A 235 -2.47 -8.77 -17.70
CA LEU A 235 -2.00 -10.15 -17.87
C LEU A 235 -0.99 -10.48 -16.78
N PHE A 236 -1.36 -11.37 -15.89
CA PHE A 236 -0.50 -11.82 -14.79
C PHE A 236 0.30 -13.06 -15.18
N ASN A 237 1.59 -13.05 -14.87
CA ASN A 237 2.50 -14.20 -15.05
C ASN A 237 3.25 -14.44 -13.73
N LEU A 238 3.50 -15.70 -13.42
CA LEU A 238 4.25 -16.12 -12.24
C LEU A 238 5.06 -17.38 -12.58
N ASN A 239 6.33 -17.40 -12.19
CA ASN A 239 7.17 -18.58 -12.18
C ASN A 239 7.68 -18.80 -10.76
N VAL A 240 7.55 -20.02 -10.27
CA VAL A 240 7.97 -20.39 -8.91
C VAL A 240 8.75 -21.69 -8.95
N GLU A 241 9.86 -21.72 -8.26
CA GLU A 241 10.57 -22.94 -7.84
C GLU A 241 10.45 -23.06 -6.32
N PHE A 242 10.12 -24.24 -5.84
CA PHE A 242 9.94 -24.46 -4.41
C PHE A 242 10.57 -25.79 -3.98
N ASP A 243 11.05 -25.79 -2.75
CA ASP A 243 11.64 -26.93 -2.07
C ASP A 243 11.25 -26.85 -0.59
N GLY A 244 10.61 -27.88 -0.06
CA GLY A 244 10.10 -27.83 1.30
C GLY A 244 9.93 -29.19 1.95
N ALA A 245 9.92 -29.18 3.29
CA ALA A 245 9.58 -30.31 4.14
C ALA A 245 8.42 -29.95 5.05
N PHE A 246 7.47 -30.87 5.20
CA PHE A 246 6.28 -30.69 6.03
C PHE A 246 6.42 -31.54 7.29
N MET A 247 6.17 -30.97 8.45
CA MET A 247 6.21 -31.73 9.71
C MET A 247 5.05 -32.73 9.85
N ASN A 248 5.28 -33.74 10.65
CA ASN A 248 4.37 -34.84 10.95
C ASN A 248 2.97 -34.36 11.39
N ALA A 249 1.94 -35.11 11.00
CA ALA A 249 0.52 -34.83 11.20
C ALA A 249 0.06 -34.64 12.67
N ALA A 250 0.95 -34.78 13.64
CA ALA A 250 0.68 -34.51 15.07
C ALA A 250 0.78 -33.02 15.44
N ASP A 251 1.63 -32.24 14.72
CA ASP A 251 1.80 -30.80 14.91
C ASP A 251 1.25 -30.08 13.68
N LYS A 252 -0.03 -29.79 13.68
CA LYS A 252 -0.81 -29.30 12.53
C LYS A 252 -0.43 -27.91 12.00
N GLU A 253 0.58 -27.23 12.51
CA GLU A 253 0.83 -25.82 12.21
C GLU A 253 2.24 -25.49 11.72
N ASN A 254 3.17 -26.45 11.60
CA ASN A 254 4.54 -26.09 11.24
C ASN A 254 5.02 -26.72 9.93
N ILE A 255 5.33 -25.86 8.96
CA ILE A 255 6.21 -26.15 7.84
C ILE A 255 7.63 -26.17 8.41
N ASP A 256 8.36 -27.28 8.28
CA ASP A 256 9.72 -27.41 8.85
C ASP A 256 10.73 -26.58 8.05
N SER A 257 10.62 -26.62 6.73
CA SER A 257 11.41 -25.78 5.83
C SER A 257 10.64 -25.51 4.56
N LEU A 258 10.73 -24.29 4.04
CA LEU A 258 10.20 -23.91 2.73
C LEU A 258 11.10 -22.84 2.13
N ASN A 259 11.73 -23.18 1.01
CA ASN A 259 12.48 -22.26 0.16
C ASN A 259 11.68 -22.01 -1.11
N VAL A 260 11.47 -20.76 -1.44
CA VAL A 260 10.75 -20.36 -2.66
C VAL A 260 11.62 -19.38 -3.43
N LYS A 261 11.76 -19.64 -4.73
CA LYS A 261 12.34 -18.70 -5.68
C LYS A 261 11.28 -18.38 -6.72
N ALA A 262 11.00 -17.10 -6.94
CA ALA A 262 9.95 -16.71 -7.84
C ALA A 262 10.34 -15.51 -8.71
N SER A 263 9.64 -15.37 -9.84
CA SER A 263 9.55 -14.14 -10.60
C SER A 263 8.11 -13.93 -11.04
N THR A 264 7.66 -12.68 -11.05
CA THR A 264 6.29 -12.37 -11.45
C THR A 264 6.24 -11.13 -12.33
N SER A 265 5.22 -11.06 -13.20
CA SER A 265 4.96 -9.86 -13.97
C SER A 265 3.46 -9.61 -14.15
N ILE A 266 3.11 -8.32 -14.25
CA ILE A 266 1.79 -7.88 -14.68
C ILE A 266 1.98 -6.97 -15.88
N ASN A 267 1.50 -7.40 -17.04
CA ASN A 267 1.63 -6.68 -18.29
C ASN A 267 0.31 -6.01 -18.67
N ASN A 268 0.39 -4.82 -19.27
CA ASN A 268 -0.73 -4.05 -19.81
C ASN A 268 -1.85 -3.83 -18.79
N LEU A 269 -1.52 -3.52 -17.53
CA LEU A 269 -2.56 -3.23 -16.55
C LEU A 269 -3.30 -1.95 -16.92
N SER A 270 -4.62 -2.01 -16.89
CA SER A 270 -5.51 -0.86 -16.99
C SER A 270 -6.60 -0.96 -15.91
N VAL A 271 -6.58 0.02 -15.01
CA VAL A 271 -7.59 0.19 -13.95
C VAL A 271 -8.29 1.50 -14.18
N LEU A 272 -9.61 1.45 -14.27
CA LEU A 272 -10.48 2.61 -14.42
C LEU A 272 -11.12 2.97 -13.07
N ASP A 273 -11.42 4.25 -12.88
CA ASP A 273 -12.24 4.73 -11.75
C ASP A 273 -13.76 4.57 -12.02
N ASP A 274 -14.57 5.08 -11.11
CA ASP A 274 -16.04 5.04 -11.20
C ASP A 274 -16.61 5.79 -12.41
N ASP A 275 -15.89 6.77 -12.95
CA ASP A 275 -16.21 7.51 -14.17
C ASP A 275 -15.73 6.81 -15.46
N SER A 276 -15.26 5.56 -15.36
CA SER A 276 -14.66 4.81 -16.47
C SER A 276 -13.46 5.51 -17.12
N SER A 277 -12.74 6.27 -16.35
CA SER A 277 -11.54 6.97 -16.79
C SER A 277 -10.28 6.32 -16.24
N PRO A 278 -9.15 6.33 -16.97
CA PRO A 278 -7.90 5.73 -16.50
C PRO A 278 -7.48 6.28 -15.14
N LEU A 279 -7.32 5.40 -14.15
CA LEU A 279 -6.87 5.71 -12.80
C LEU A 279 -5.41 5.31 -12.62
N LEU A 280 -5.11 4.06 -12.94
CA LEU A 280 -3.79 3.46 -12.82
C LEU A 280 -3.53 2.55 -14.02
N GLN A 281 -2.41 2.73 -14.68
CA GLN A 281 -2.00 1.92 -15.83
C GLN A 281 -0.50 1.71 -15.82
N TRP A 282 -0.02 0.64 -16.44
CA TRP A 282 1.39 0.44 -16.81
C TRP A 282 1.53 -0.53 -17.97
N GLN A 283 2.65 -0.44 -18.67
CA GLN A 283 2.98 -1.38 -19.72
C GLN A 283 3.47 -2.72 -19.14
N SER A 284 4.38 -2.67 -18.18
CA SER A 284 4.82 -3.85 -17.44
C SER A 284 5.27 -3.49 -16.03
N LEU A 285 4.93 -4.37 -15.10
CA LEU A 285 5.54 -4.48 -13.78
C LEU A 285 6.23 -5.84 -13.72
N ASN A 286 7.54 -5.85 -13.54
CA ASN A 286 8.31 -7.08 -13.37
C ASN A 286 8.92 -7.10 -11.97
N VAL A 287 8.83 -8.24 -11.30
CA VAL A 287 9.49 -8.49 -10.01
C VAL A 287 10.35 -9.73 -10.18
N ASP A 288 11.65 -9.54 -10.16
CA ASP A 288 12.63 -10.57 -10.46
C ASP A 288 13.37 -11.03 -9.21
N ASN A 289 13.72 -12.32 -9.20
CA ASN A 289 14.50 -12.95 -8.14
C ASN A 289 13.90 -12.70 -6.75
N ILE A 290 12.64 -13.09 -6.58
CA ILE A 290 11.99 -13.17 -5.27
C ILE A 290 12.51 -14.44 -4.60
N GLU A 291 13.13 -14.32 -3.43
CA GLU A 291 13.57 -15.45 -2.64
C GLU A 291 12.95 -15.37 -1.24
N PHE A 292 12.28 -16.43 -0.84
CA PHE A 292 11.74 -16.59 0.50
C PHE A 292 12.35 -17.82 1.15
N ASP A 293 12.95 -17.63 2.34
CA ASP A 293 13.47 -18.68 3.19
C ASP A 293 12.70 -18.68 4.51
N HIS A 294 11.91 -19.74 4.72
CA HIS A 294 11.08 -19.91 5.90
C HIS A 294 11.93 -20.06 7.17
N ALA A 295 13.07 -20.77 7.10
CA ALA A 295 13.91 -21.05 8.27
C ALA A 295 14.55 -19.76 8.86
N SER A 296 14.95 -18.82 7.99
CA SER A 296 15.48 -17.51 8.39
C SER A 296 14.40 -16.42 8.49
N ASN A 297 13.16 -16.73 8.12
CA ASN A 297 12.04 -15.80 7.96
C ASN A 297 12.44 -14.56 7.15
N GLN A 298 13.02 -14.77 5.99
CA GLN A 298 13.56 -13.73 5.13
C GLN A 298 12.90 -13.75 3.75
N LEU A 299 12.46 -12.59 3.30
CA LEU A 299 12.00 -12.30 1.95
C LEU A 299 12.97 -11.33 1.29
N SER A 300 13.58 -11.70 0.18
CA SER A 300 14.43 -10.82 -0.62
C SER A 300 13.88 -10.69 -2.04
N VAL A 301 13.97 -9.50 -2.59
CA VAL A 301 13.62 -9.16 -3.98
C VAL A 301 14.79 -8.42 -4.58
N ASP A 302 15.30 -8.90 -5.71
CA ASP A 302 16.44 -8.24 -6.35
C ASP A 302 16.00 -7.02 -7.14
N ASN A 303 14.98 -7.14 -7.98
CA ASN A 303 14.56 -6.05 -8.84
C ASN A 303 13.03 -5.95 -8.96
N ILE A 304 12.52 -4.74 -8.81
CA ILE A 304 11.15 -4.35 -9.16
C ILE A 304 11.25 -3.30 -10.25
N HIS A 305 10.81 -3.64 -11.46
CA HIS A 305 10.85 -2.72 -12.61
C HIS A 305 9.46 -2.38 -13.10
N LEU A 306 9.14 -1.08 -13.11
CA LEU A 306 7.85 -0.54 -13.53
C LEU A 306 8.02 0.33 -14.79
N GLN A 307 7.49 -0.15 -15.92
CA GLN A 307 7.59 0.51 -17.22
C GLN A 307 6.32 1.26 -17.58
N ALA A 308 6.48 2.52 -17.95
CA ALA A 308 5.44 3.44 -18.37
C ALA A 308 4.23 3.50 -17.40
N PRO A 309 4.45 3.62 -16.06
CA PRO A 309 3.33 3.78 -15.16
C PRO A 309 2.62 5.11 -15.40
N PHE A 310 1.30 5.05 -15.32
CA PHE A 310 0.41 6.20 -15.31
C PHE A 310 -0.45 6.17 -14.06
N ALA A 311 -0.52 7.29 -13.35
CA ALA A 311 -1.43 7.48 -12.23
C ALA A 311 -2.15 8.82 -12.35
N ARG A 312 -3.43 8.85 -11.96
CA ARG A 312 -4.27 10.02 -12.06
C ARG A 312 -4.93 10.38 -10.73
N LEU A 313 -4.68 11.61 -10.26
CA LEU A 313 -5.34 12.19 -9.11
C LEU A 313 -6.20 13.37 -9.55
N ILE A 314 -7.47 13.36 -9.21
CA ILE A 314 -8.41 14.45 -9.51
C ILE A 314 -9.09 14.91 -8.22
N ILE A 315 -9.17 16.23 -8.04
CA ILE A 315 -10.06 16.87 -7.07
C ILE A 315 -11.32 17.30 -7.82
N ASP A 316 -12.48 16.85 -7.40
CA ASP A 316 -13.77 17.19 -8.03
C ASP A 316 -14.31 18.56 -7.58
N GLU A 317 -15.45 18.97 -8.13
CA GLU A 317 -16.12 20.24 -7.79
C GLU A 317 -16.57 20.32 -6.31
N ALA A 318 -16.76 19.15 -5.66
CA ALA A 318 -17.06 19.03 -4.23
C ALA A 318 -15.80 19.00 -3.35
N LYS A 319 -14.62 19.21 -3.94
CA LYS A 319 -13.29 19.13 -3.28
C LYS A 319 -12.96 17.74 -2.73
N GLN A 320 -13.55 16.69 -3.29
CA GLN A 320 -13.21 15.31 -2.97
C GLN A 320 -12.24 14.77 -4.01
N THR A 321 -11.30 13.92 -3.57
CA THR A 321 -10.38 13.26 -4.51
C THR A 321 -11.03 12.01 -5.11
N ASN A 322 -10.71 11.70 -6.36
CA ASN A 322 -11.14 10.43 -6.97
C ASN A 322 -10.63 9.22 -6.15
N VAL A 323 -9.47 9.33 -5.50
CA VAL A 323 -8.90 8.27 -4.66
C VAL A 323 -9.70 8.03 -3.38
N SER A 324 -10.29 9.09 -2.79
CA SER A 324 -11.11 8.95 -1.57
C SER A 324 -12.40 8.13 -1.80
N LYS A 325 -12.87 8.03 -3.05
CA LYS A 325 -14.05 7.28 -3.45
C LYS A 325 -13.76 5.82 -3.78
N LEU A 326 -12.48 5.43 -3.83
CA LEU A 326 -12.08 4.08 -4.24
C LEU A 326 -12.42 3.02 -3.20
N ILE A 327 -12.38 3.35 -1.91
CA ILE A 327 -12.60 2.39 -0.84
C ILE A 327 -14.11 2.27 -0.58
N VAL A 328 -14.64 1.05 -0.71
CA VAL A 328 -16.01 0.74 -0.29
C VAL A 328 -16.03 0.62 1.23
N ALA A 329 -16.73 1.56 1.91
CA ALA A 329 -16.93 1.47 3.33
C ALA A 329 -17.74 0.20 3.65
N SER A 330 -17.15 -0.74 4.40
CA SER A 330 -17.85 -1.94 4.86
C SER A 330 -19.05 -1.55 5.72
N SER A 331 -20.24 -1.89 5.27
CA SER A 331 -21.54 -1.57 5.89
C SER A 331 -21.86 -2.48 7.11
N ASP A 332 -20.86 -2.91 7.87
CA ASP A 332 -21.08 -3.59 9.14
C ASP A 332 -21.01 -2.60 10.31
N LYS A 333 -22.05 -1.76 10.43
CA LYS A 333 -22.47 -1.22 11.73
C LYS A 333 -23.98 -1.12 11.77
N SER A 334 -24.53 -2.01 12.60
CA SER A 334 -25.90 -2.05 13.12
C SER A 334 -26.60 -0.70 13.18
N ALA A 335 -27.78 -0.65 12.60
CA ALA A 335 -28.79 0.35 12.91
C ALA A 335 -29.05 0.40 14.42
N ASN A 336 -28.59 1.47 15.08
CA ASN A 336 -29.30 2.11 16.22
C ASN A 336 -28.58 3.40 16.60
N SER A 337 -29.13 4.51 16.16
CA SER A 337 -29.42 5.70 16.98
C SER A 337 -29.93 6.82 16.07
N GLU A 338 -31.18 7.14 16.30
CA GLU A 338 -31.85 8.33 15.80
C GLU A 338 -31.20 9.60 16.37
N SER A 339 -31.18 10.63 15.55
CA SER A 339 -31.34 12.04 15.86
C SER A 339 -30.26 12.75 16.70
N ALA A 340 -29.46 13.57 16.04
CA ALA A 340 -29.26 14.97 16.44
C ALA A 340 -28.47 15.74 15.36
N SER A 341 -29.02 16.86 15.01
CA SER A 341 -28.69 17.95 14.12
C SER A 341 -27.25 18.48 14.13
N GLU A 342 -26.81 18.84 12.91
CA GLU A 342 -26.02 20.00 12.49
C GLU A 342 -24.89 20.53 13.41
N THR A 343 -23.64 20.38 12.94
CA THR A 343 -22.72 21.50 12.62
C THR A 343 -21.42 20.93 12.05
N GLY A 344 -20.94 21.52 10.95
CA GLY A 344 -19.81 21.05 10.18
C GLY A 344 -18.48 21.02 10.92
N SER A 345 -17.70 20.00 10.63
CA SER A 345 -16.24 20.06 10.71
C SER A 345 -15.65 18.87 9.93
N ALA A 346 -14.66 19.15 9.13
CA ALA A 346 -13.93 18.21 8.31
C ALA A 346 -13.35 17.06 9.15
N THR A 347 -13.76 15.82 8.86
CA THR A 347 -13.21 14.64 9.50
C THR A 347 -12.23 13.94 8.57
N THR A 348 -10.96 14.09 8.88
CA THR A 348 -9.88 13.22 8.42
C THR A 348 -10.13 11.79 8.93
N SER A 349 -10.23 10.84 8.00
CA SER A 349 -10.39 9.42 8.32
C SER A 349 -9.11 8.85 8.94
N LYS A 350 -9.21 8.49 10.22
CA LYS A 350 -8.24 7.63 10.91
C LYS A 350 -8.32 6.22 10.35
N ALA A 351 -7.20 5.70 9.88
CA ALA A 351 -6.99 4.27 9.74
C ALA A 351 -7.05 3.62 11.15
N SER A 352 -8.06 2.78 11.38
CA SER A 352 -8.21 2.08 12.65
C SER A 352 -7.35 0.81 12.62
N ASN A 353 -6.25 0.83 13.34
CA ASN A 353 -5.59 -0.39 13.81
C ASN A 353 -6.52 -1.08 14.82
N ALA A 354 -7.00 -2.27 14.48
CA ALA A 354 -7.74 -3.12 15.39
C ALA A 354 -6.76 -3.72 16.41
N ASN A 355 -6.61 -3.08 17.55
CA ASN A 355 -5.99 -3.68 18.73
C ASN A 355 -6.96 -4.66 19.37
N VAL A 356 -6.70 -5.96 19.22
CA VAL A 356 -7.28 -7.01 20.07
C VAL A 356 -6.46 -7.05 21.35
N HIS A 357 -6.99 -6.49 22.43
CA HIS A 357 -6.44 -6.67 23.77
C HIS A 357 -6.81 -8.09 24.26
N ALA A 358 -5.84 -8.98 24.25
CA ALA A 358 -5.83 -10.17 25.09
C ALA A 358 -4.76 -9.96 26.17
N SER A 359 -5.22 -9.71 27.40
CA SER A 359 -4.36 -9.70 28.58
C SER A 359 -3.92 -11.12 28.88
N THR A 360 -2.67 -11.43 28.62
CA THR A 360 -1.92 -12.49 29.32
C THR A 360 -0.47 -12.04 29.36
N THR A 361 0.04 -11.84 30.57
CA THR A 361 1.46 -11.69 30.90
C THR A 361 2.18 -12.98 30.50
N ALA A 362 2.72 -13.00 29.30
CA ALA A 362 3.82 -13.86 28.87
C ALA A 362 4.93 -12.92 28.39
N GLU A 363 6.15 -13.19 28.81
CA GLU A 363 7.34 -12.50 28.31
C GLU A 363 7.31 -12.50 26.78
N PRO A 364 7.74 -11.41 26.09
CA PRO A 364 7.79 -11.41 24.64
C PRO A 364 8.84 -12.44 24.21
N SER A 365 8.38 -13.63 23.79
CA SER A 365 9.16 -14.43 22.85
C SER A 365 9.39 -13.52 21.65
N GLN A 366 10.65 -13.27 21.28
CA GLN A 366 10.99 -12.62 20.02
C GLN A 366 10.38 -13.48 18.91
N ALA A 367 9.15 -13.17 18.52
CA ALA A 367 8.58 -13.65 17.29
C ALA A 367 9.55 -13.19 16.20
N ASN A 368 10.05 -14.11 15.42
CA ASN A 368 10.99 -13.85 14.33
C ASN A 368 10.23 -13.00 13.30
N GLU A 369 10.34 -11.67 13.37
CA GLU A 369 9.71 -10.76 12.42
C GLU A 369 10.23 -11.04 11.00
N LEU A 370 9.34 -11.00 10.01
CA LEU A 370 9.70 -11.20 8.61
C LEU A 370 10.70 -10.11 8.19
N ALA A 371 11.91 -10.52 7.83
CA ALA A 371 12.89 -9.62 7.26
C ALA A 371 12.62 -9.42 5.77
N ILE A 372 12.49 -8.18 5.36
CA ILE A 372 12.22 -7.81 3.97
C ILE A 372 13.40 -7.01 3.43
N ALA A 373 13.94 -7.43 2.28
CA ALA A 373 14.96 -6.71 1.55
C ALA A 373 14.55 -6.55 0.07
N VAL A 374 14.67 -5.33 -0.46
CA VAL A 374 14.48 -5.04 -1.89
C VAL A 374 15.69 -4.27 -2.39
N ASN A 375 16.49 -4.88 -3.27
CA ASN A 375 17.72 -4.27 -3.74
C ASN A 375 17.48 -3.06 -4.64
N THR A 376 16.58 -3.20 -5.62
CA THR A 376 16.30 -2.14 -6.59
C THR A 376 14.81 -2.04 -6.89
N ILE A 377 14.27 -0.82 -6.85
CA ILE A 377 12.99 -0.46 -7.47
C ILE A 377 13.31 0.56 -8.55
N SER A 378 12.89 0.31 -9.78
CA SER A 378 13.12 1.20 -10.92
C SER A 378 11.82 1.58 -11.63
N ILE A 379 11.75 2.84 -12.05
CA ILE A 379 10.65 3.40 -12.84
C ILE A 379 11.21 3.91 -14.15
N GLU A 380 10.59 3.58 -15.25
CA GLU A 380 10.96 4.03 -16.59
C GLU A 380 9.75 4.65 -17.29
N ASN A 381 9.94 5.87 -17.81
CA ASN A 381 8.97 6.60 -18.63
C ASN A 381 7.57 6.73 -17.98
N GLY A 382 7.51 6.97 -16.68
CA GLY A 382 6.26 7.14 -15.95
C GLY A 382 5.60 8.50 -16.20
N LYS A 383 4.30 8.58 -15.86
CA LYS A 383 3.49 9.79 -15.92
C LYS A 383 2.56 9.88 -14.70
N ALA A 384 2.57 11.03 -14.02
CA ALA A 384 1.62 11.37 -12.96
C ALA A 384 0.77 12.57 -13.41
N TYR A 385 -0.54 12.40 -13.46
CA TYR A 385 -1.49 13.44 -13.85
C TYR A 385 -2.27 13.93 -12.62
N PHE A 386 -2.34 15.24 -12.47
CA PHE A 386 -3.12 15.89 -11.43
C PHE A 386 -4.08 16.92 -12.04
N ALA A 387 -5.34 16.92 -11.59
CA ALA A 387 -6.31 17.95 -11.95
C ALA A 387 -7.11 18.41 -10.72
N ASP A 388 -7.47 19.69 -10.71
CA ASP A 388 -8.38 20.28 -9.72
C ASP A 388 -9.56 20.93 -10.43
N HIS A 389 -10.69 20.28 -10.34
CA HIS A 389 -11.96 20.72 -10.95
C HIS A 389 -12.77 21.64 -10.03
N SER A 390 -12.35 21.84 -8.77
CA SER A 390 -12.99 22.78 -7.84
C SER A 390 -12.72 24.24 -8.17
N LEU A 391 -11.75 24.48 -9.07
CA LEU A 391 -11.35 25.83 -9.50
C LEU A 391 -12.06 26.24 -10.79
N THR A 392 -12.16 27.56 -10.99
CA THR A 392 -12.67 28.17 -12.24
C THR A 392 -11.68 29.21 -12.76
N PRO A 393 -10.99 28.96 -13.91
CA PRO A 393 -11.01 27.73 -14.75
C PRO A 393 -10.41 26.53 -14.02
N LYS A 394 -10.72 25.31 -14.49
CA LYS A 394 -10.15 24.07 -13.94
C LYS A 394 -8.63 24.03 -14.12
N PHE A 395 -7.95 23.46 -13.15
CA PHE A 395 -6.49 23.24 -13.21
C PHE A 395 -6.17 21.83 -13.69
N ALA A 396 -5.13 21.67 -14.45
CA ALA A 396 -4.53 20.37 -14.76
C ALA A 396 -3.04 20.53 -15.06
N SER A 397 -2.24 19.56 -14.62
CA SER A 397 -0.79 19.46 -14.88
C SER A 397 -0.35 18.01 -14.83
N ALA A 398 0.76 17.69 -15.44
CA ALA A 398 1.34 16.35 -15.40
C ALA A 398 2.84 16.41 -15.14
N ILE A 399 3.35 15.42 -14.42
CA ILE A 399 4.78 15.11 -14.42
C ILE A 399 4.95 13.95 -15.39
N GLU A 400 5.76 14.16 -16.40
CA GLU A 400 5.99 13.21 -17.49
C GLU A 400 7.47 12.79 -17.54
N SER A 401 7.74 11.71 -18.29
CA SER A 401 9.08 11.13 -18.37
C SER A 401 9.69 10.87 -16.99
N LEU A 402 8.87 10.35 -16.07
CA LEU A 402 9.34 9.94 -14.74
C LEU A 402 10.28 8.75 -14.91
N ASN A 403 11.53 8.93 -14.52
CA ASN A 403 12.56 7.90 -14.52
C ASN A 403 13.30 7.96 -13.19
N GLY A 404 13.61 6.81 -12.63
CA GLY A 404 14.37 6.80 -11.40
C GLY A 404 14.45 5.45 -10.74
N ARG A 405 15.07 5.45 -9.56
CA ARG A 405 15.29 4.24 -8.80
C ARG A 405 15.34 4.52 -7.30
N VAL A 406 14.97 3.48 -6.55
CA VAL A 406 15.19 3.38 -5.10
C VAL A 406 16.07 2.16 -4.85
N LEU A 407 17.15 2.33 -4.10
CA LEU A 407 18.17 1.30 -3.90
C LEU A 407 18.33 0.97 -2.41
N GLY A 408 18.34 -0.31 -2.08
CA GLY A 408 18.74 -0.80 -0.77
C GLY A 408 17.68 -0.63 0.32
N ILE A 409 16.42 -0.96 0.04
CA ILE A 409 15.38 -1.08 1.06
C ILE A 409 15.63 -2.38 1.83
N ASP A 410 15.84 -2.30 3.15
CA ASP A 410 16.07 -3.46 3.99
C ASP A 410 15.57 -3.19 5.41
N SER A 411 14.65 -4.03 5.91
CA SER A 411 14.05 -3.88 7.24
C SER A 411 15.03 -4.12 8.40
N ARG A 412 16.13 -4.84 8.15
CA ARG A 412 17.17 -5.13 9.15
C ARG A 412 18.33 -4.16 9.09
N SER A 413 18.43 -3.36 8.02
CA SER A 413 19.55 -2.43 7.83
C SER A 413 19.34 -1.15 8.62
N THR A 414 20.44 -0.62 9.19
CA THR A 414 20.48 0.73 9.74
C THR A 414 20.77 1.80 8.67
N SER A 415 21.21 1.37 7.48
CA SER A 415 21.49 2.27 6.37
C SER A 415 20.19 2.58 5.60
N PRO A 416 19.93 3.85 5.29
CA PRO A 416 18.75 4.21 4.52
C PRO A 416 18.83 3.78 3.06
N ALA A 417 17.68 3.56 2.44
CA ALA A 417 17.55 3.39 1.00
C ALA A 417 17.78 4.71 0.26
N ASN A 418 18.45 4.65 -0.89
CA ASN A 418 18.73 5.81 -1.72
C ASN A 418 17.64 6.02 -2.78
N VAL A 419 17.16 7.24 -2.92
CA VAL A 419 16.14 7.66 -3.90
C VAL A 419 16.78 8.60 -4.91
N ASP A 420 16.57 8.36 -6.21
CA ASP A 420 16.94 9.29 -7.30
C ASP A 420 15.88 9.18 -8.42
N ILE A 421 14.97 10.15 -8.48
CA ILE A 421 13.85 10.20 -9.43
C ILE A 421 13.90 11.54 -10.16
N THR A 422 13.72 11.51 -11.47
CA THR A 422 13.68 12.68 -12.35
C THR A 422 12.43 12.66 -13.21
N GLY A 423 11.99 13.83 -13.67
CA GLY A 423 10.85 13.96 -14.56
C GLY A 423 10.76 15.38 -15.13
N LYS A 424 9.62 15.70 -15.74
CA LYS A 424 9.35 17.04 -16.29
C LYS A 424 7.90 17.42 -16.03
N ILE A 425 7.66 18.60 -15.47
CA ILE A 425 6.32 19.18 -15.43
C ILE A 425 5.97 19.68 -16.82
N ASP A 426 4.79 19.28 -17.30
CA ASP A 426 4.22 19.69 -18.59
C ASP A 426 5.22 19.57 -19.77
N ASN A 427 6.08 18.52 -19.76
CA ASN A 427 7.11 18.19 -20.75
C ASN A 427 8.37 19.07 -20.79
N TYR A 428 8.46 20.17 -20.05
CA TYR A 428 9.61 21.07 -20.17
C TYR A 428 10.29 21.44 -18.84
N ALA A 429 9.57 21.65 -17.74
CA ALA A 429 10.20 22.03 -16.48
C ALA A 429 10.80 20.81 -15.75
N PRO A 430 12.12 20.67 -15.68
CA PRO A 430 12.72 19.51 -15.04
C PRO A 430 12.43 19.48 -13.54
N VAL A 431 12.09 18.28 -13.05
CA VAL A 431 11.95 17.98 -11.63
C VAL A 431 12.93 16.89 -11.22
N LYS A 432 13.41 16.96 -9.99
CA LYS A 432 14.26 15.95 -9.38
C LYS A 432 13.88 15.74 -7.93
N LEU A 433 13.79 14.46 -7.52
CA LEU A 433 13.70 14.02 -6.13
C LEU A 433 14.89 13.11 -5.85
N ALA A 434 15.70 13.45 -4.85
CA ALA A 434 16.86 12.66 -4.47
C ALA A 434 17.04 12.67 -2.96
N GLY A 435 17.71 11.67 -2.41
CA GLY A 435 17.99 11.59 -0.98
C GLY A 435 17.88 10.19 -0.42
N THR A 436 17.44 10.08 0.82
CA THR A 436 17.39 8.80 1.54
C THR A 436 16.09 8.62 2.30
N ILE A 437 15.64 7.36 2.41
CA ILE A 437 14.44 6.98 3.15
C ILE A 437 14.65 5.67 3.93
N HIS A 438 13.95 5.52 5.07
CA HIS A 438 13.81 4.26 5.80
C HIS A 438 12.32 3.85 5.81
N PRO A 439 11.80 3.27 4.72
CA PRO A 439 10.36 3.05 4.56
C PRO A 439 9.79 1.88 5.37
N LEU A 440 10.64 0.99 5.89
CA LEU A 440 10.25 -0.22 6.63
C LEU A 440 10.51 -0.11 8.15
N LYS A 441 10.82 1.09 8.66
CA LYS A 441 10.87 1.35 10.11
C LYS A 441 9.48 1.70 10.62
N ASP A 442 9.22 1.43 11.90
CA ASP A 442 7.98 1.84 12.58
C ASP A 442 7.81 3.36 12.54
N ASP A 443 8.88 4.09 12.82
CA ASP A 443 8.96 5.54 12.61
C ASP A 443 9.72 5.80 11.30
N ILE A 444 9.03 6.37 10.31
CA ILE A 444 9.61 6.68 9.01
C ILE A 444 10.65 7.79 9.15
N ASP A 445 11.88 7.51 8.76
CA ASP A 445 12.93 8.51 8.61
C ASP A 445 13.14 8.83 7.14
N LEU A 446 13.26 10.12 6.81
CA LEU A 446 13.63 10.56 5.45
C LEU A 446 14.49 11.83 5.48
N ASP A 447 15.35 11.98 4.48
CA ASP A 447 16.09 13.20 4.14
C ASP A 447 16.04 13.32 2.61
N LEU A 448 15.11 14.14 2.11
CA LEU A 448 14.80 14.24 0.69
C LEU A 448 14.98 15.67 0.18
N ASP A 449 15.69 15.80 -0.91
CA ASP A 449 15.83 17.02 -1.72
C ASP A 449 14.89 16.93 -2.94
N PHE A 450 13.97 17.89 -3.04
CA PHE A 450 13.10 18.04 -4.21
C PHE A 450 13.42 19.36 -4.93
N SER A 451 13.49 19.33 -6.23
CA SER A 451 13.71 20.55 -7.02
C SER A 451 12.89 20.60 -8.30
N VAL A 452 12.46 21.79 -8.64
CA VAL A 452 11.81 22.16 -9.89
C VAL A 452 12.57 23.34 -10.48
N LYS A 453 12.79 23.39 -11.80
CA LYS A 453 13.47 24.53 -12.44
C LYS A 453 12.64 25.10 -13.58
N GLY A 454 12.36 26.39 -13.49
CA GLY A 454 11.76 27.15 -14.58
C GLY A 454 10.34 26.70 -14.95
N ALA A 455 9.51 26.30 -14.00
CA ALA A 455 8.10 26.00 -14.24
C ALA A 455 7.32 27.29 -14.52
N GLU A 456 6.48 27.31 -15.55
CA GLU A 456 5.68 28.48 -15.90
C GLU A 456 4.57 28.71 -14.87
N LEU A 457 4.57 29.89 -14.25
CA LEU A 457 3.53 30.28 -13.30
C LEU A 457 2.18 30.56 -13.95
N THR A 458 2.12 30.75 -15.26
CA THR A 458 0.86 30.88 -16.00
C THR A 458 -0.01 29.64 -15.93
N SER A 459 0.59 28.46 -15.79
CA SER A 459 -0.15 27.19 -15.61
C SER A 459 -0.94 27.13 -14.31
N VAL A 460 -0.49 27.84 -13.25
CA VAL A 460 -1.19 27.90 -11.95
C VAL A 460 -2.20 29.04 -11.84
N ASN A 461 -2.56 29.68 -12.95
CA ASN A 461 -3.55 30.76 -13.01
C ASN A 461 -4.92 30.42 -12.38
N PRO A 462 -5.43 29.18 -12.46
CA PRO A 462 -6.63 28.82 -11.69
C PRO A 462 -6.51 29.06 -10.18
N TYR A 463 -5.37 28.72 -9.61
CA TYR A 463 -5.08 28.95 -8.18
C TYR A 463 -4.82 30.44 -7.87
N SER A 464 -3.97 31.11 -8.66
CA SER A 464 -3.65 32.52 -8.42
C SER A 464 -4.88 33.40 -8.58
N GLY A 465 -5.71 33.16 -9.60
CA GLY A 465 -6.97 33.87 -9.80
C GLY A 465 -7.96 33.65 -8.65
N THR A 466 -8.08 32.44 -8.14
CA THR A 466 -9.01 32.10 -7.06
C THR A 466 -8.55 32.65 -5.72
N TYR A 467 -7.30 32.43 -5.33
CA TYR A 467 -6.83 32.71 -3.95
C TYR A 467 -6.01 33.98 -3.83
N MET A 468 -5.27 34.39 -4.88
CA MET A 468 -4.48 35.62 -4.86
C MET A 468 -5.23 36.83 -5.46
N GLY A 469 -6.32 36.61 -6.16
CA GLY A 469 -7.11 37.69 -6.76
C GLY A 469 -6.53 38.29 -8.04
N TYR A 470 -5.47 37.69 -8.61
CA TYR A 470 -4.84 38.12 -9.85
C TYR A 470 -4.44 36.92 -10.70
N TYR A 471 -4.57 37.06 -12.01
CA TYR A 471 -3.93 36.17 -12.95
C TYR A 471 -2.45 36.55 -13.09
N ILE A 472 -1.62 35.58 -13.46
CA ILE A 472 -0.19 35.76 -13.75
C ILE A 472 -0.04 35.78 -15.26
N ASP A 473 0.50 36.87 -15.81
CA ASP A 473 0.78 37.01 -17.24
C ASP A 473 2.14 36.42 -17.59
N LYS A 474 3.09 36.43 -16.65
CA LYS A 474 4.47 35.97 -16.82
C LYS A 474 5.11 35.60 -15.49
N GLY A 475 6.01 34.64 -15.53
CA GLY A 475 6.83 34.27 -14.40
C GLY A 475 7.30 32.81 -14.50
N LEU A 476 8.56 32.59 -14.13
CA LEU A 476 9.16 31.26 -14.03
C LEU A 476 9.46 30.93 -12.56
N LEU A 477 9.00 29.77 -12.11
CA LEU A 477 9.23 29.27 -10.76
C LEU A 477 10.37 28.28 -10.75
N SER A 478 11.37 28.51 -9.91
CA SER A 478 12.32 27.49 -9.49
C SER A 478 12.18 27.27 -7.99
N LEU A 479 12.12 26.01 -7.61
CA LEU A 479 11.90 25.56 -6.23
C LEU A 479 12.98 24.55 -5.86
N ALA A 480 13.62 24.73 -4.71
CA ALA A 480 14.48 23.74 -4.09
C ALA A 480 14.02 23.55 -2.64
N VAL A 481 13.71 22.33 -2.28
CA VAL A 481 13.14 21.96 -1.00
C VAL A 481 13.94 20.82 -0.41
N GLN A 482 14.35 20.94 0.84
CA GLN A 482 14.91 19.83 1.62
C GLN A 482 13.98 19.53 2.78
N TYR A 483 13.48 18.31 2.85
CA TYR A 483 12.68 17.84 3.97
C TYR A 483 13.39 16.70 4.71
N LYS A 484 13.44 16.87 6.04
CA LYS A 484 13.89 15.85 6.98
C LYS A 484 12.73 15.47 7.89
N LEU A 485 12.45 14.18 7.97
CA LEU A 485 11.50 13.62 8.93
C LEU A 485 12.26 12.68 9.84
N ASN A 486 12.13 12.87 11.14
CA ASN A 486 12.74 12.05 12.18
C ASN A 486 11.62 11.61 13.11
N GLY A 487 11.10 10.40 12.91
CA GLY A 487 9.88 9.98 13.55
C GLY A 487 8.71 10.90 13.16
N LYS A 488 8.23 11.74 14.10
CA LYS A 488 7.10 12.67 13.88
C LYS A 488 7.52 14.10 13.59
N ALA A 489 8.77 14.44 13.85
CA ALA A 489 9.29 15.79 13.69
C ALA A 489 9.70 16.03 12.23
N LEU A 490 8.99 16.95 11.56
CA LEU A 490 9.29 17.42 10.21
C LEU A 490 10.06 18.73 10.28
N GLU A 491 11.17 18.81 9.56
CA GLU A 491 11.92 20.03 9.27
C GLU A 491 12.02 20.20 7.76
N GLY A 492 11.66 21.38 7.26
CA GLY A 492 11.68 21.71 5.84
C GLY A 492 12.39 23.04 5.57
N LYS A 493 13.32 23.04 4.64
CA LYS A 493 13.96 24.24 4.10
C LYS A 493 13.50 24.41 2.66
N ASN A 494 12.83 25.52 2.39
CA ASN A 494 12.31 25.82 1.06
C ASN A 494 13.02 27.05 0.51
N HIS A 495 13.55 26.96 -0.69
CA HIS A 495 14.12 28.05 -1.44
C HIS A 495 13.30 28.24 -2.72
N VAL A 496 12.59 29.36 -2.78
CA VAL A 496 11.68 29.71 -3.88
C VAL A 496 12.27 30.88 -4.65
N VAL A 497 12.52 30.69 -5.93
CA VAL A 497 12.98 31.73 -6.85
C VAL A 497 11.93 31.93 -7.93
N ILE A 498 11.42 33.16 -8.06
CA ILE A 498 10.48 33.55 -9.12
C ILE A 498 11.17 34.60 -10.00
N ASP A 499 11.28 34.30 -11.27
CA ASP A 499 11.91 35.18 -12.26
C ASP A 499 10.84 35.89 -13.10
N GLN A 500 10.93 37.21 -13.20
CA GLN A 500 10.09 38.10 -14.01
C GLN A 500 8.57 37.92 -13.78
N LEU A 501 8.14 37.92 -12.51
CA LEU A 501 6.74 37.82 -12.17
C LEU A 501 5.97 39.07 -12.62
N THR A 502 4.99 38.88 -13.49
CA THR A 502 4.10 39.93 -13.94
C THR A 502 2.66 39.57 -13.63
N LEU A 503 2.00 40.37 -12.80
CA LEU A 503 0.58 40.24 -12.54
C LEU A 503 -0.23 40.76 -13.75
N GLY A 504 -1.19 39.96 -14.16
CA GLY A 504 -2.16 40.30 -15.19
C GLY A 504 -3.42 40.94 -14.60
N LYS A 505 -4.56 40.60 -15.17
CA LYS A 505 -5.86 41.14 -14.75
C LYS A 505 -6.22 40.68 -13.35
N LYS A 506 -6.87 41.57 -12.59
CA LYS A 506 -7.49 41.23 -11.30
C LYS A 506 -8.65 40.25 -11.53
N SER A 507 -8.74 39.21 -10.74
CA SER A 507 -9.89 38.31 -10.71
C SER A 507 -11.00 38.89 -9.84
N ASN A 508 -12.23 38.39 -10.01
CA ASN A 508 -13.37 38.75 -9.19
C ASN A 508 -13.71 37.65 -8.17
N SER A 509 -12.70 36.95 -7.66
CA SER A 509 -12.90 35.87 -6.72
C SER A 509 -13.21 36.38 -5.32
N ASP A 510 -14.29 35.88 -4.72
CA ASP A 510 -14.65 36.17 -3.33
C ASP A 510 -13.74 35.48 -2.31
N GLN A 511 -12.94 34.51 -2.76
CA GLN A 511 -11.95 33.78 -1.94
C GLN A 511 -10.58 34.46 -1.94
N ALA A 512 -10.42 35.53 -2.70
CA ALA A 512 -9.12 36.20 -2.85
C ALA A 512 -8.70 36.94 -1.57
N LEU A 513 -7.42 36.81 -1.24
CA LEU A 513 -6.81 37.57 -0.15
C LEU A 513 -6.84 39.08 -0.47
N SER A 514 -7.34 39.89 0.46
CA SER A 514 -7.37 41.35 0.32
C SER A 514 -6.00 41.98 0.67
N LEU A 515 -4.94 41.56 -0.07
CA LEU A 515 -3.58 42.08 0.13
C LEU A 515 -3.13 42.90 -1.09
N PRO A 516 -2.37 43.99 -0.90
CA PRO A 516 -1.81 44.78 -1.99
C PRO A 516 -0.59 44.06 -2.62
N LEU A 517 -0.85 42.99 -3.39
CA LEU A 517 0.18 42.13 -3.96
C LEU A 517 1.19 42.89 -4.84
N GLY A 518 0.75 43.92 -5.57
CA GLY A 518 1.65 44.76 -6.36
C GLY A 518 2.73 45.44 -5.53
N LEU A 519 2.39 45.92 -4.30
CA LEU A 519 3.36 46.47 -3.37
C LEU A 519 4.29 45.36 -2.82
N ALA A 520 3.75 44.23 -2.45
CA ALA A 520 4.54 43.10 -1.95
C ALA A 520 5.57 42.62 -3.00
N ILE A 521 5.16 42.48 -4.24
CA ILE A 521 6.05 42.10 -5.34
C ILE A 521 7.16 43.15 -5.54
N ALA A 522 6.80 44.44 -5.60
CA ALA A 522 7.78 45.51 -5.75
C ALA A 522 8.80 45.61 -4.60
N LEU A 523 8.42 45.16 -3.38
CA LEU A 523 9.31 45.07 -2.22
C LEU A 523 10.21 43.85 -2.27
N LEU A 524 9.70 42.74 -2.80
CA LEU A 524 10.42 41.44 -2.86
C LEU A 524 11.27 41.29 -4.11
N GLU A 525 10.88 41.92 -5.22
CA GLU A 525 11.56 41.84 -6.51
C GLU A 525 12.84 42.69 -6.50
N ASP A 526 13.96 42.11 -6.93
CA ASP A 526 15.23 42.79 -7.11
C ASP A 526 15.28 43.55 -8.45
N ARG A 527 16.41 44.26 -8.69
CA ARG A 527 16.61 45.05 -9.93
C ARG A 527 16.67 44.22 -11.23
N ASN A 528 16.79 42.88 -11.14
CA ASN A 528 16.79 41.98 -12.28
C ASN A 528 15.40 41.34 -12.49
N GLY A 529 14.41 41.68 -11.68
CA GLY A 529 13.08 41.10 -11.72
C GLY A 529 12.97 39.76 -11.01
N VAL A 530 13.86 39.46 -10.06
CA VAL A 530 13.92 38.18 -9.35
C VAL A 530 13.41 38.36 -7.91
N ILE A 531 12.50 37.49 -7.53
CA ILE A 531 12.05 37.31 -6.13
C ILE A 531 12.75 36.04 -5.61
N ASP A 532 13.52 36.17 -4.55
CA ASP A 532 14.28 35.09 -3.92
C ASP A 532 13.88 34.99 -2.43
N LEU A 533 13.27 33.85 -2.04
CA LEU A 533 12.68 33.65 -0.73
C LEU A 533 13.17 32.34 -0.10
N GLY A 534 13.65 32.42 1.12
CA GLY A 534 13.85 31.27 2.00
C GLY A 534 12.65 31.09 2.93
N LEU A 535 12.13 29.88 3.03
CA LEU A 535 10.98 29.53 3.85
C LEU A 535 11.32 28.29 4.67
N ASP A 536 11.50 28.45 5.97
CA ASP A 536 11.66 27.33 6.89
C ASP A 536 10.29 26.87 7.38
N VAL A 537 10.06 25.56 7.35
CA VAL A 537 8.83 24.89 7.78
C VAL A 537 9.18 23.86 8.81
N SER A 538 8.44 23.80 9.91
CA SER A 538 8.61 22.75 10.91
C SER A 538 7.26 22.40 11.51
N GLY A 539 7.10 21.14 11.95
CA GLY A 539 5.86 20.67 12.56
C GLY A 539 5.92 19.22 12.96
N ASP A 540 4.89 18.78 13.69
CA ASP A 540 4.64 17.39 14.03
C ASP A 540 3.57 16.85 13.07
N ILE A 541 3.91 15.81 12.29
CA ILE A 541 3.02 15.22 11.26
C ILE A 541 1.78 14.53 11.85
N ASP A 542 1.82 14.15 13.13
CA ASP A 542 0.69 13.52 13.82
C ASP A 542 -0.27 14.57 14.45
N SER A 543 0.10 15.84 14.39
CA SER A 543 -0.78 16.91 14.88
C SER A 543 -2.08 16.96 14.06
N PRO A 544 -3.26 17.03 14.70
CA PRO A 544 -4.54 17.10 13.99
C PRO A 544 -4.65 18.27 13.01
N ASP A 545 -3.93 19.36 13.29
CA ASP A 545 -3.93 20.58 12.48
C ASP A 545 -2.81 20.60 11.42
N PHE A 546 -2.01 19.51 11.33
CA PHE A 546 -0.92 19.46 10.37
C PHE A 546 -1.46 19.30 8.94
N SER A 547 -1.09 20.25 8.09
CA SER A 547 -1.36 20.21 6.65
C SER A 547 -0.22 20.92 5.92
N PHE A 548 0.46 20.20 5.04
CA PHE A 548 1.53 20.77 4.21
C PHE A 548 1.08 22.03 3.45
N GLY A 549 -0.13 21.99 2.88
CA GLY A 549 -0.67 23.12 2.12
C GLY A 549 -0.90 24.36 2.99
N SER A 550 -1.47 24.20 4.17
CA SER A 550 -1.75 25.31 5.09
C SER A 550 -0.47 25.94 5.63
N ILE A 551 0.53 25.14 5.95
CA ILE A 551 1.81 25.61 6.46
C ILE A 551 2.54 26.47 5.41
N ILE A 552 2.60 26.00 4.16
CA ILE A 552 3.22 26.74 3.05
C ILE A 552 2.44 28.04 2.75
N LEU A 553 1.10 27.97 2.66
CA LEU A 553 0.27 29.15 2.43
C LEU A 553 0.39 30.18 3.55
N ASN A 554 0.45 29.74 4.81
CA ASN A 554 0.65 30.62 5.95
C ASN A 554 2.05 31.26 5.93
N ALA A 555 3.09 30.51 5.59
CA ALA A 555 4.45 31.04 5.46
C ALA A 555 4.53 32.11 4.36
N ILE A 556 3.97 31.87 3.18
CA ILE A 556 3.87 32.84 2.09
C ILE A 556 3.03 34.06 2.51
N GLY A 557 1.86 33.83 3.12
CA GLY A 557 0.99 34.90 3.63
C GLY A 557 1.68 35.79 4.66
N ASN A 558 2.47 35.20 5.55
CA ASN A 558 3.26 35.97 6.56
C ASN A 558 4.33 36.83 5.90
N ILE A 559 5.03 36.34 4.86
CA ILE A 559 6.02 37.13 4.11
C ILE A 559 5.34 38.31 3.42
N ILE A 560 4.25 38.06 2.71
CA ILE A 560 3.48 39.13 2.05
C ILE A 560 2.98 40.13 3.08
N THR A 561 2.44 39.66 4.18
CA THR A 561 1.94 40.55 5.26
C THR A 561 3.07 41.40 5.84
N LYS A 562 4.23 40.81 6.17
CA LYS A 562 5.41 41.56 6.66
C LYS A 562 5.89 42.59 5.65
N ALA A 563 5.97 42.21 4.37
CA ALA A 563 6.39 43.12 3.31
C ALA A 563 5.46 44.37 3.24
N VAL A 564 4.16 44.18 3.40
CA VAL A 564 3.15 45.23 3.29
C VAL A 564 3.00 46.07 4.55
N THR A 565 3.09 45.44 5.75
CA THR A 565 2.87 46.14 7.04
C THR A 565 4.11 46.85 7.56
N ALA A 566 5.30 46.38 7.20
CA ALA A 566 6.56 46.98 7.64
C ALA A 566 7.56 47.18 6.48
N PRO A 567 7.19 47.94 5.44
CA PRO A 567 8.00 48.07 4.24
C PRO A 567 9.38 48.70 4.50
N PHE A 568 9.47 49.66 5.40
CA PHE A 568 10.73 50.32 5.74
C PHE A 568 11.68 49.44 6.53
N SER A 569 11.16 48.62 7.46
CA SER A 569 11.97 47.60 8.16
C SER A 569 12.53 46.56 7.21
N LEU A 570 11.73 46.13 6.23
CA LEU A 570 12.21 45.20 5.18
C LEU A 570 13.32 45.83 4.33
N LEU A 571 13.17 47.15 3.97
CA LEU A 571 14.17 47.90 3.24
C LEU A 571 15.46 48.11 4.05
N ALA A 572 15.37 48.38 5.35
CA ALA A 572 16.52 48.49 6.24
C ALA A 572 17.30 47.16 6.32
N ASN A 573 16.62 46.08 6.60
CA ASN A 573 17.21 44.73 6.65
C ASN A 573 17.91 44.32 5.35
N LEU A 574 17.37 44.73 4.18
CA LEU A 574 17.95 44.46 2.89
C LEU A 574 19.37 45.01 2.68
N VAL A 575 19.69 46.11 3.39
CA VAL A 575 21.01 46.77 3.35
C VAL A 575 21.81 46.52 4.63
N GLY A 576 21.31 45.67 5.53
CA GLY A 576 21.99 45.30 6.77
C GLY A 576 21.97 46.41 7.83
N SER A 577 20.88 47.19 7.88
CA SER A 577 20.65 48.21 8.87
C SER A 577 19.43 47.86 9.71
N ASP A 578 19.48 48.19 10.99
CA ASP A 578 18.36 48.09 11.93
C ASP A 578 17.65 49.46 12.13
N ASP A 579 18.02 50.50 11.34
CA ASP A 579 17.46 51.84 11.45
C ASP A 579 15.98 51.89 11.05
N GLU A 580 15.20 52.71 11.73
CA GLU A 580 13.85 53.07 11.31
C GLU A 580 13.95 54.07 10.14
N LEU A 581 13.61 53.60 8.93
CA LEU A 581 13.72 54.40 7.68
C LEU A 581 12.41 55.09 7.30
N ASP A 582 11.36 55.02 8.12
CA ASP A 582 10.02 55.56 7.85
C ASP A 582 9.92 57.05 8.20
N ASN A 583 10.81 57.55 9.03
CA ASN A 583 10.85 58.97 9.39
C ASN A 583 12.29 59.53 9.47
N VAL A 584 12.41 60.83 9.25
CA VAL A 584 13.62 61.62 9.44
C VAL A 584 13.27 62.80 10.29
N GLU A 585 13.88 62.88 11.46
CA GLU A 585 13.61 63.95 12.43
C GLU A 585 14.51 65.19 12.22
N PHE A 586 13.96 66.33 12.39
CA PHE A 586 14.69 67.63 12.42
C PHE A 586 14.65 68.18 13.83
N GLY A 587 15.72 68.75 14.24
CA GLY A 587 15.72 69.57 15.48
C GLY A 587 14.70 70.69 15.39
N PHE A 588 14.06 71.07 16.51
CA PHE A 588 13.06 72.14 16.53
C PHE A 588 13.63 73.41 15.99
N GLY A 589 12.96 73.99 14.98
CA GLY A 589 13.40 75.19 14.30
C GLY A 589 14.63 75.04 13.43
N GLU A 590 15.00 73.76 13.10
CA GLU A 590 16.10 73.43 12.19
C GLU A 590 15.57 73.07 10.81
N HIS A 591 16.38 73.39 9.82
CA HIS A 591 16.11 73.05 8.40
C HIS A 591 17.24 72.26 7.75
N SER A 592 18.29 71.95 8.49
CA SER A 592 19.43 71.15 8.04
C SER A 592 19.33 69.75 8.57
N LEU A 593 19.69 68.77 7.72
CA LEU A 593 19.81 67.37 8.10
C LEU A 593 21.06 67.21 8.98
N ASP A 594 20.90 66.62 10.15
CA ASP A 594 22.03 66.15 10.95
C ASP A 594 22.71 64.92 10.35
N ALA A 595 23.74 64.37 11.00
CA ALA A 595 24.50 63.24 10.51
C ALA A 595 23.64 61.97 10.48
N ASP A 596 22.80 61.76 11.49
CA ASP A 596 21.93 60.59 11.61
C ASP A 596 20.84 60.60 10.54
N ALA A 597 20.21 61.76 10.29
CA ALA A 597 19.23 61.95 9.22
C ALA A 597 19.85 61.71 7.84
N GLN A 598 21.09 62.14 7.62
CA GLN A 598 21.82 61.88 6.38
C GLN A 598 22.14 60.38 6.21
N GLU A 599 22.51 59.67 7.29
CA GLU A 599 22.79 58.25 7.28
C GLU A 599 21.52 57.46 6.95
N LYS A 600 20.39 57.75 7.62
CA LYS A 600 19.08 57.14 7.33
C LYS A 600 18.68 57.34 5.86
N LEU A 601 18.78 58.54 5.30
CA LEU A 601 18.46 58.82 3.91
C LEU A 601 19.40 58.10 2.94
N ASN A 602 20.69 57.98 3.25
CA ASN A 602 21.64 57.23 2.45
C ASN A 602 21.34 55.74 2.47
N THR A 603 20.95 55.19 3.61
CA THR A 603 20.51 53.83 3.80
C THR A 603 19.25 53.56 2.99
N LEU A 604 18.23 54.42 3.09
CA LEU A 604 17.01 54.34 2.29
C LEU A 604 17.31 54.40 0.78
N ALA A 605 18.19 55.32 0.35
CA ALA A 605 18.57 55.44 -1.05
C ALA A 605 19.29 54.18 -1.59
N LYS A 606 20.14 53.55 -0.75
CA LYS A 606 20.79 52.26 -1.11
C LYS A 606 19.74 51.16 -1.23
N ALA A 607 18.76 51.09 -0.33
CA ALA A 607 17.69 50.09 -0.36
C ALA A 607 16.79 50.28 -1.59
N LEU A 608 16.36 51.51 -1.90
CA LEU A 608 15.55 51.84 -3.08
C LEU A 608 16.28 51.51 -4.39
N LYS A 609 17.61 51.71 -4.46
CA LYS A 609 18.39 51.25 -5.64
C LYS A 609 18.33 49.74 -5.88
N LYS A 610 18.14 48.97 -4.82
CA LYS A 610 17.95 47.50 -4.93
C LYS A 610 16.52 47.10 -5.32
N ARG A 611 15.54 48.04 -5.14
CA ARG A 611 14.12 47.82 -5.40
C ARG A 611 13.54 48.90 -6.32
N PRO A 612 13.84 48.90 -7.64
CA PRO A 612 13.52 49.99 -8.55
C PRO A 612 12.01 50.16 -8.83
N GLY A 613 11.19 49.16 -8.53
CA GLY A 613 9.73 49.22 -8.65
C GLY A 613 9.04 50.07 -7.59
N LEU A 614 9.78 50.50 -6.51
CA LEU A 614 9.22 51.27 -5.42
C LEU A 614 9.24 52.76 -5.69
N ARG A 615 8.19 53.45 -5.21
CA ARG A 615 8.10 54.92 -5.13
C ARG A 615 7.85 55.30 -3.70
N VAL A 616 8.58 56.30 -3.21
CA VAL A 616 8.43 56.86 -1.87
C VAL A 616 7.80 58.26 -1.96
N ASN A 617 6.73 58.47 -1.25
CA ASN A 617 6.17 59.80 -1.03
C ASN A 617 6.80 60.40 0.21
N ILE A 618 7.26 61.64 0.13
CA ILE A 618 7.83 62.34 1.26
C ILE A 618 6.81 63.38 1.73
N GLU A 619 6.40 63.25 2.99
CA GLU A 619 5.50 64.18 3.65
C GLU A 619 6.28 64.96 4.72
N GLY A 620 6.24 66.28 4.65
CA GLY A 620 6.83 67.14 5.67
C GLY A 620 5.80 67.48 6.71
N THR A 621 6.17 67.33 8.00
CA THR A 621 5.35 67.70 9.13
C THR A 621 6.04 68.82 9.88
N VAL A 622 5.26 69.79 10.41
CA VAL A 622 5.76 70.90 11.18
C VAL A 622 5.05 70.97 12.55
N ASN A 623 5.83 71.05 13.63
CA ASN A 623 5.29 71.28 14.93
C ASN A 623 5.34 72.80 15.22
N ALA A 624 4.27 73.51 14.82
CA ALA A 624 4.23 75.00 14.86
C ALA A 624 4.56 75.63 16.21
N MET A 625 4.22 74.99 17.33
CA MET A 625 4.51 75.56 18.68
C MET A 625 5.98 75.35 19.07
N SER A 626 6.51 74.14 18.87
CA SER A 626 7.88 73.86 19.27
C SER A 626 8.88 74.54 18.35
N ASP A 627 8.62 74.57 17.05
CA ASP A 627 9.47 75.23 16.05
C ASP A 627 9.48 76.74 16.21
N ALA A 628 8.31 77.36 16.47
CA ALA A 628 8.24 78.82 16.72
C ALA A 628 9.00 79.22 18.00
N SER A 629 8.90 78.41 19.06
CA SER A 629 9.63 78.62 20.30
C SER A 629 11.15 78.47 20.10
N ALA A 630 11.60 77.49 19.39
CA ALA A 630 13.02 77.23 19.09
C ALA A 630 13.62 78.32 18.20
N LEU A 631 12.87 78.77 17.16
CA LEU A 631 13.26 79.89 16.31
C LEU A 631 13.36 81.20 17.07
N ALA A 632 12.37 81.48 17.96
CA ALA A 632 12.41 82.68 18.80
C ALA A 632 13.61 82.68 19.76
N GLN A 633 13.94 81.54 20.34
CA GLN A 633 15.11 81.38 21.22
C GLN A 633 16.44 81.52 20.48
N ARG A 634 16.53 81.12 19.25
CA ARG A 634 17.69 81.33 18.36
C ARG A 634 17.87 82.78 18.01
N GLN A 635 16.78 83.51 17.71
CA GLN A 635 16.84 84.92 17.43
C GLN A 635 17.26 85.76 18.68
N LEU A 636 17.03 85.29 19.88
CA LEU A 636 17.48 85.91 21.12
C LEU A 636 18.95 85.66 21.43
N ASN A 637 19.54 84.61 20.90
CA ASN A 637 20.95 84.20 21.11
C ASN A 637 21.90 84.69 20.02
N THR A 638 21.41 85.30 18.93
CA THR A 638 22.17 85.99 17.87
C THR A 638 22.15 87.45 18.10
#